data_d259b670e2614cf1eff500b731319b5f
#
_entry.id   d259b670e2614cf1eff500b731319b5f
#
_cell.length_a   1.000
_cell.length_b   1.000
_cell.length_c   1.000
_cell.angle_alpha   90.00
_cell.angle_beta   90.00
_cell.angle_gamma   90.00
#
_symmetry.space_group_name_H-M   'P 1'
#
loop_
_entity.id
_entity.type
_entity.pdbx_description
1 polymer ?
#
loop_
_entity_poly.entity_id
_entity_poly.type
_entity_poly.pdbx_seq_one_letter_code
_entity_poly.pdbx_strand_id
1 'polypeptide(L)'
;MPPTNPLSITTTSLQQGQTAVAYNATLSATGGTAPYSWTVKSGKLPAGLSLSTGGTISGTPTTAGAAAITVQVSDSATTPQTAVSGNLTLAINGGTLQITSTVATVGTVGTAYQFQLQATGGVPPYTWSTASGSSLPAGLAVSSAGVVSGTPTAAGSFNPSLTVTDETTSNMATQNVGFTINPAGAPLPDGNYSFIFSGNATGGNAVSINGTFEVVKGAVAIGAYDENELNQAPVVDQVITGGSTSIASNGLGQLELTLQSGNITFALAAPASAVTAGSDTDIRIIEFDDITGTGMRGSGVLKTSTFTGSLSAIKGGYAFGFSGFDTHSQPTAVAGSFQADGAGNITSGELDVNDNGTVANVSALTGSYTVDPVGRGVITLKLSPTATLRYSFSQVSPTELVATSGDISSATVPLVSGSLLQQSGTLSKASLNGVNVLELTGSAPETAAYIPDVTLGLLTSDGNGNISTTIDEYKSSLLAPQTSTATYTVDPGTGRVQLTASGTPPILYLVSNAKAFVLGTDTSTSSGMIEAQSGSPFTNASLKGNYLGGTIPSPDLNVVSLVAADGAGNVQFTSNSSGSKGLLSNVKLTGTCSVDATGRAVLTVSGDTTSRVFYVVSPAKTEFLSGDGGGYISSFEQ
;
A
#
# COMPACT_ATOMS: atom_id res chain seq x y z
N MET A 1 -14.82 53.31 57.59
CA MET A 1 -15.24 52.34 56.58
C MET A 1 -15.37 50.98 57.27
N PRO A 2 -16.42 50.23 57.13
CA PRO A 2 -16.43 48.86 57.67
C PRO A 2 -15.33 48.08 56.97
N PRO A 3 -14.65 47.16 57.68
CA PRO A 3 -13.57 46.37 57.08
C PRO A 3 -14.16 45.57 55.93
N THR A 4 -13.69 45.86 54.74
CA THR A 4 -14.06 45.06 53.56
C THR A 4 -13.47 43.66 53.74
N ASN A 5 -14.31 42.64 53.80
CA ASN A 5 -13.88 41.25 53.85
C ASN A 5 -12.99 40.97 52.62
N PRO A 6 -11.81 40.40 52.76
CA PRO A 6 -10.90 40.19 51.58
C PRO A 6 -11.58 39.32 50.53
N LEU A 7 -11.40 39.72 49.27
CA LEU A 7 -11.93 38.98 48.12
C LEU A 7 -11.21 37.63 48.02
N SER A 8 -11.94 36.54 47.93
CA SER A 8 -11.41 35.17 47.83
C SER A 8 -12.28 34.29 46.92
N ILE A 9 -11.65 33.48 46.10
CA ILE A 9 -12.31 32.49 45.24
C ILE A 9 -12.62 31.26 46.09
N THR A 10 -13.86 30.79 46.07
CA THR A 10 -14.33 29.65 46.83
C THR A 10 -14.42 28.36 45.98
N THR A 11 -14.39 28.49 44.64
CA THR A 11 -14.35 27.34 43.75
C THR A 11 -12.97 26.67 43.83
N THR A 12 -12.96 25.39 44.25
CA THR A 12 -11.74 24.56 44.40
C THR A 12 -11.64 23.45 43.39
N SER A 13 -12.73 23.10 42.70
CA SER A 13 -12.79 22.07 41.65
C SER A 13 -13.87 22.39 40.60
N LEU A 14 -13.72 21.82 39.41
CA LEU A 14 -14.72 21.85 38.35
C LEU A 14 -15.28 20.47 38.10
N GLN A 15 -16.56 20.40 37.77
CA GLN A 15 -17.16 19.14 37.34
C GLN A 15 -16.60 18.66 36.03
N GLN A 16 -16.54 17.35 35.82
CA GLN A 16 -16.15 16.77 34.55
C GLN A 16 -17.20 17.06 33.47
N GLY A 17 -16.72 17.45 32.27
CA GLY A 17 -17.53 17.58 31.06
C GLY A 17 -17.44 16.34 30.17
N GLN A 18 -18.20 16.33 29.09
CA GLN A 18 -18.14 15.31 28.05
C GLN A 18 -18.16 15.97 26.66
N THR A 19 -17.44 15.43 25.70
CA THR A 19 -17.46 15.91 24.31
C THR A 19 -18.88 15.86 23.74
N ALA A 20 -19.22 16.87 22.93
CA ALA A 20 -20.52 17.05 22.29
C ALA A 20 -21.73 17.20 23.27
N VAL A 21 -21.50 17.32 24.58
CA VAL A 21 -22.52 17.59 25.60
C VAL A 21 -22.34 19.01 26.14
N ALA A 22 -23.42 19.76 26.24
CA ALA A 22 -23.38 21.11 26.79
C ALA A 22 -22.84 21.12 28.23
N TYR A 23 -21.84 21.93 28.48
CA TYR A 23 -21.20 22.12 29.78
C TYR A 23 -21.57 23.47 30.38
N ASN A 24 -21.81 23.49 31.69
CA ASN A 24 -22.07 24.72 32.45
C ASN A 24 -21.52 24.58 33.88
N ALA A 25 -20.65 25.50 34.28
CA ALA A 25 -20.14 25.59 35.64
C ALA A 25 -19.98 27.04 36.06
N THR A 26 -20.41 27.36 37.26
CA THR A 26 -20.32 28.74 37.80
C THR A 26 -19.22 28.81 38.85
N LEU A 27 -18.31 29.77 38.66
CA LEU A 27 -17.27 30.11 39.62
C LEU A 27 -17.86 30.94 40.75
N SER A 28 -17.36 30.76 41.96
CA SER A 28 -17.85 31.47 43.14
C SER A 28 -16.72 32.14 43.90
N ALA A 29 -17.01 33.30 44.44
CA ALA A 29 -16.12 34.09 45.29
C ALA A 29 -16.87 34.69 46.46
N THR A 30 -16.16 35.06 47.50
CA THR A 30 -16.66 35.73 48.70
C THR A 30 -15.80 36.93 49.06
N GLY A 31 -16.36 37.88 49.80
CA GLY A 31 -15.66 39.14 50.16
C GLY A 31 -15.68 40.16 49.04
N GLY A 32 -15.00 41.26 49.22
CA GLY A 32 -14.97 42.36 48.28
C GLY A 32 -16.34 43.02 48.05
N THR A 33 -16.48 43.77 46.95
CA THR A 33 -17.71 44.48 46.56
C THR A 33 -18.26 43.92 45.23
N ALA A 34 -19.47 43.32 45.26
CA ALA A 34 -20.13 42.88 44.03
C ALA A 34 -20.56 44.07 43.15
N PRO A 35 -20.70 43.88 41.82
CA PRO A 35 -20.53 42.64 41.05
C PRO A 35 -19.07 42.26 40.82
N TYR A 36 -18.83 40.94 40.59
CA TYR A 36 -17.50 40.41 40.30
C TYR A 36 -17.28 40.26 38.80
N SER A 37 -16.03 40.47 38.36
CA SER A 37 -15.59 40.23 36.98
C SER A 37 -14.52 39.14 36.95
N TRP A 38 -14.71 38.17 36.08
CA TRP A 38 -13.89 36.96 36.00
C TRP A 38 -13.10 36.89 34.69
N THR A 39 -11.86 36.42 34.77
CA THR A 39 -11.00 36.20 33.61
C THR A 39 -10.15 34.95 33.83
N VAL A 40 -9.71 34.27 32.74
CA VAL A 40 -8.71 33.22 32.81
C VAL A 40 -7.34 33.91 32.98
N LYS A 41 -6.64 33.58 34.08
CA LYS A 41 -5.34 34.16 34.41
C LYS A 41 -4.19 33.40 33.74
N SER A 42 -4.28 32.04 33.73
CA SER A 42 -3.31 31.19 33.05
C SER A 42 -3.99 29.90 32.57
N GLY A 43 -3.37 29.23 31.61
CA GLY A 43 -3.91 28.06 30.95
C GLY A 43 -4.90 28.45 29.83
N LYS A 44 -5.56 27.43 29.25
CA LYS A 44 -6.62 27.59 28.25
C LYS A 44 -7.78 26.67 28.60
N LEU A 45 -9.00 27.13 28.43
CA LEU A 45 -10.18 26.28 28.49
C LEU A 45 -10.17 25.24 27.35
N PRO A 46 -10.75 24.06 27.57
CA PRO A 46 -10.99 23.10 26.50
C PRO A 46 -11.70 23.74 25.30
N ALA A 47 -11.37 23.27 24.08
CA ALA A 47 -11.99 23.78 22.85
C ALA A 47 -13.52 23.66 22.90
N GLY A 48 -14.22 24.70 22.51
CA GLY A 48 -15.69 24.80 22.57
C GLY A 48 -16.22 25.37 23.88
N LEU A 49 -15.37 25.68 24.90
CA LEU A 49 -15.77 26.34 26.13
C LEU A 49 -15.23 27.77 26.23
N SER A 50 -16.01 28.63 26.91
CA SER A 50 -15.65 30.02 27.22
C SER A 50 -16.01 30.38 28.65
N LEU A 51 -15.28 31.33 29.25
CA LEU A 51 -15.59 31.94 30.54
C LEU A 51 -16.25 33.28 30.29
N SER A 52 -17.46 33.47 30.80
CA SER A 52 -18.12 34.75 30.81
C SER A 52 -17.52 35.66 31.89
N THR A 53 -17.67 36.99 31.73
CA THR A 53 -17.29 37.97 32.74
C THR A 53 -18.05 37.79 34.06
N GLY A 54 -19.25 37.16 34.03
CA GLY A 54 -20.03 36.84 35.22
C GLY A 54 -19.57 35.57 35.94
N GLY A 55 -18.50 34.87 35.47
CA GLY A 55 -17.92 33.70 36.14
C GLY A 55 -18.54 32.37 35.73
N THR A 56 -19.26 32.31 34.63
CA THR A 56 -19.81 31.06 34.12
C THR A 56 -18.89 30.50 33.01
N ILE A 57 -18.41 29.26 33.18
CA ILE A 57 -17.75 28.48 32.12
C ILE A 57 -18.85 27.72 31.40
N SER A 58 -19.05 27.98 30.10
CA SER A 58 -20.10 27.32 29.31
C SER A 58 -19.68 27.08 27.86
N GLY A 59 -20.43 26.21 27.17
CA GLY A 59 -20.24 25.83 25.79
C GLY A 59 -20.40 24.32 25.57
N THR A 60 -20.01 23.83 24.40
CA THR A 60 -19.99 22.40 24.08
C THR A 60 -18.56 21.98 23.76
N PRO A 61 -17.90 21.15 24.63
CA PRO A 61 -16.53 20.73 24.38
C PRO A 61 -16.43 19.91 23.08
N THR A 62 -15.42 20.18 22.28
CA THR A 62 -15.21 19.49 20.99
C THR A 62 -14.12 18.41 21.06
N THR A 63 -13.26 18.44 22.09
CA THR A 63 -12.13 17.49 22.25
C THR A 63 -12.09 16.99 23.69
N ALA A 64 -11.78 15.70 23.86
CA ALA A 64 -11.48 15.11 25.15
C ALA A 64 -10.07 15.54 25.62
N GLY A 65 -9.86 15.56 26.93
CA GLY A 65 -8.59 15.91 27.56
C GLY A 65 -8.77 16.66 28.86
N ALA A 66 -7.67 16.87 29.58
CA ALA A 66 -7.64 17.65 30.80
C ALA A 66 -6.95 19.00 30.57
N ALA A 67 -7.59 20.07 31.03
CA ALA A 67 -7.04 21.41 31.00
C ALA A 67 -6.86 21.95 32.42
N ALA A 68 -5.65 22.39 32.75
CA ALA A 68 -5.37 23.09 34.00
C ALA A 68 -5.43 24.60 33.74
N ILE A 69 -6.27 25.30 34.50
CA ILE A 69 -6.43 26.75 34.40
C ILE A 69 -6.34 27.39 35.79
N THR A 70 -5.93 28.65 35.81
CA THR A 70 -6.20 29.52 36.96
C THR A 70 -7.11 30.67 36.51
N VAL A 71 -8.02 31.07 37.37
CA VAL A 71 -8.92 32.20 37.11
C VAL A 71 -8.63 33.31 38.08
N GLN A 72 -8.89 34.54 37.63
CA GLN A 72 -8.83 35.75 38.43
C GLN A 72 -10.23 36.34 38.55
N VAL A 73 -10.60 36.72 39.76
CA VAL A 73 -11.77 37.54 40.03
C VAL A 73 -11.33 38.95 40.43
N SER A 74 -12.07 39.96 39.99
CA SER A 74 -11.94 41.36 40.42
C SER A 74 -13.30 41.83 40.93
N ASP A 75 -13.32 42.59 42.02
CA ASP A 75 -14.52 43.24 42.54
C ASP A 75 -14.77 44.59 41.87
N SER A 76 -15.92 45.20 42.18
CA SER A 76 -16.35 46.50 41.61
C SER A 76 -16.05 47.70 42.50
N ALA A 77 -15.21 47.59 43.52
CA ALA A 77 -14.83 48.70 44.37
C ALA A 77 -14.08 49.78 43.58
N THR A 78 -14.10 51.04 44.05
CA THR A 78 -13.36 52.16 43.46
C THR A 78 -11.84 51.90 43.36
N THR A 79 -11.33 51.06 44.23
CA THR A 79 -9.99 50.45 44.18
C THR A 79 -10.22 48.93 44.16
N PRO A 80 -10.28 48.31 42.99
CA PRO A 80 -10.66 46.89 42.89
C PRO A 80 -9.69 45.94 43.59
N GLN A 81 -10.24 45.03 44.39
CA GLN A 81 -9.49 43.88 44.89
C GLN A 81 -9.45 42.78 43.82
N THR A 82 -8.39 41.99 43.79
CA THR A 82 -8.28 40.80 42.92
C THR A 82 -7.89 39.58 43.73
N ALA A 83 -8.43 38.42 43.35
CA ALA A 83 -8.02 37.15 43.86
C ALA A 83 -7.80 36.18 42.70
N VAL A 84 -6.85 35.25 42.87
CA VAL A 84 -6.51 34.22 41.87
C VAL A 84 -6.74 32.85 42.49
N SER A 85 -7.33 31.94 41.72
CA SER A 85 -7.56 30.56 42.16
C SER A 85 -6.22 29.76 42.22
N GLY A 86 -6.24 28.66 42.94
CA GLY A 86 -5.31 27.56 42.67
C GLY A 86 -5.54 26.96 41.28
N ASN A 87 -4.79 25.94 40.93
CA ASN A 87 -5.02 25.22 39.69
C ASN A 87 -6.39 24.50 39.73
N LEU A 88 -7.25 24.86 38.79
CA LEU A 88 -8.52 24.17 38.53
C LEU A 88 -8.33 23.25 37.33
N THR A 89 -8.52 21.97 37.52
CA THR A 89 -8.46 20.99 36.42
C THR A 89 -9.88 20.74 35.90
N LEU A 90 -10.09 20.98 34.61
CA LEU A 90 -11.32 20.62 33.91
C LEU A 90 -11.03 19.44 32.99
N ALA A 91 -11.59 18.27 33.33
CA ALA A 91 -11.50 17.06 32.51
C ALA A 91 -12.71 16.94 31.58
N ILE A 92 -12.48 16.73 30.30
CA ILE A 92 -13.51 16.44 29.29
C ILE A 92 -13.38 14.99 28.87
N ASN A 93 -14.41 14.20 29.16
CA ASN A 93 -14.49 12.78 28.84
C ASN A 93 -14.91 12.59 27.36
N GLY A 94 -14.22 11.69 26.65
CA GLY A 94 -14.53 11.29 25.26
C GLY A 94 -15.58 10.18 25.14
N GLY A 95 -16.30 9.83 26.20
CA GLY A 95 -17.21 8.70 26.27
C GLY A 95 -16.58 7.49 27.00
N THR A 96 -17.14 6.30 26.86
CA THR A 96 -16.61 5.09 27.49
C THR A 96 -15.21 4.76 26.96
N LEU A 97 -14.24 4.61 27.88
CA LEU A 97 -12.88 4.20 27.52
C LEU A 97 -12.89 2.79 26.95
N GLN A 98 -12.28 2.61 25.78
CA GLN A 98 -12.20 1.31 25.10
C GLN A 98 -10.86 1.17 24.38
N ILE A 99 -10.28 -0.02 24.40
CA ILE A 99 -9.17 -0.40 23.51
C ILE A 99 -9.77 -0.77 22.15
N THR A 100 -9.26 -0.18 21.08
CA THR A 100 -9.72 -0.45 19.70
C THR A 100 -8.83 -1.46 18.98
N SER A 101 -7.61 -1.68 19.46
CA SER A 101 -6.72 -2.72 18.95
C SER A 101 -7.22 -4.10 19.35
N THR A 102 -7.55 -4.96 18.37
CA THR A 102 -7.99 -6.35 18.59
C THR A 102 -6.94 -7.38 18.20
N VAL A 103 -6.16 -7.06 17.13
CA VAL A 103 -5.07 -7.89 16.62
C VAL A 103 -3.88 -6.98 16.34
N ALA A 104 -2.70 -7.42 16.74
CA ALA A 104 -1.44 -6.75 16.46
C ALA A 104 -0.82 -7.27 15.15
N THR A 105 0.12 -6.51 14.59
CA THR A 105 0.92 -6.96 13.43
C THR A 105 1.65 -8.26 13.75
N VAL A 106 1.95 -9.05 12.72
CA VAL A 106 2.71 -10.29 12.87
C VAL A 106 4.16 -9.96 13.18
N GLY A 107 4.72 -10.61 14.20
CA GLY A 107 6.14 -10.59 14.49
C GLY A 107 6.84 -11.87 14.02
N THR A 108 8.18 -11.87 14.04
CA THR A 108 9.02 -13.04 13.77
C THR A 108 10.06 -13.19 14.87
N VAL A 109 10.29 -14.42 15.32
CA VAL A 109 11.34 -14.73 16.32
C VAL A 109 12.69 -14.20 15.83
N GLY A 110 13.37 -13.42 16.70
CA GLY A 110 14.68 -12.85 16.40
C GLY A 110 14.66 -11.53 15.64
N THR A 111 13.50 -11.06 15.17
CA THR A 111 13.35 -9.79 14.46
C THR A 111 12.80 -8.72 15.40
N ALA A 112 13.30 -7.48 15.31
CA ALA A 112 12.77 -6.37 16.08
C ALA A 112 11.27 -6.15 15.75
N TYR A 113 10.49 -5.91 16.77
CA TYR A 113 9.04 -5.78 16.70
C TYR A 113 8.56 -4.49 17.35
N GLN A 114 7.60 -3.82 16.71
CA GLN A 114 6.94 -2.65 17.28
C GLN A 114 5.47 -2.63 16.87
N PHE A 115 4.59 -2.29 17.82
CA PHE A 115 3.15 -2.13 17.60
C PHE A 115 2.57 -1.07 18.53
N GLN A 116 1.84 -0.09 18.01
CA GLN A 116 1.18 0.95 18.79
C GLN A 116 -0.24 0.54 19.11
N LEU A 117 -0.57 0.41 20.40
CA LEU A 117 -1.94 0.19 20.88
C LEU A 117 -2.79 1.44 20.72
N GLN A 118 -4.06 1.25 20.38
CA GLN A 118 -5.03 2.31 20.17
C GLN A 118 -6.20 2.19 21.14
N ALA A 119 -6.66 3.34 21.64
CA ALA A 119 -7.84 3.44 22.50
C ALA A 119 -8.69 4.64 22.13
N THR A 120 -9.96 4.62 22.51
CA THR A 120 -10.91 5.72 22.34
C THR A 120 -11.74 5.91 23.61
N GLY A 121 -12.33 7.09 23.76
CA GLY A 121 -13.10 7.44 24.96
C GLY A 121 -12.23 7.88 26.15
N GLY A 122 -12.80 7.98 27.35
CA GLY A 122 -12.10 8.47 28.54
C GLY A 122 -11.54 9.89 28.39
N VAL A 123 -10.53 10.21 29.20
CA VAL A 123 -9.83 11.51 29.20
C VAL A 123 -8.33 11.30 28.97
N PRO A 124 -7.76 11.58 27.78
CA PRO A 124 -6.31 11.52 27.56
C PRO A 124 -5.55 12.46 28.52
N PRO A 125 -4.25 12.17 28.83
CA PRO A 125 -3.42 11.10 28.29
C PRO A 125 -3.78 9.73 28.88
N TYR A 126 -3.37 8.68 28.16
CA TYR A 126 -3.57 7.29 28.57
C TYR A 126 -2.28 6.67 29.03
N THR A 127 -2.37 5.75 30.00
CA THR A 127 -1.29 4.84 30.35
C THR A 127 -1.69 3.40 30.06
N TRP A 128 -0.71 2.60 29.63
CA TRP A 128 -0.90 1.23 29.20
C TRP A 128 -0.09 0.26 30.02
N SER A 129 -0.65 -0.92 30.24
CA SER A 129 0.01 -2.03 30.93
C SER A 129 -0.57 -3.38 30.48
N THR A 130 0.12 -4.47 30.80
CA THR A 130 -0.48 -5.82 30.77
C THR A 130 -1.41 -5.99 31.96
N ALA A 131 -2.57 -6.61 31.75
CA ALA A 131 -3.47 -6.95 32.83
C ALA A 131 -2.83 -7.97 33.78
N SER A 132 -3.25 -7.96 35.05
CA SER A 132 -2.74 -8.89 36.07
C SER A 132 -2.91 -10.35 35.61
N GLY A 133 -1.85 -11.12 35.72
CA GLY A 133 -1.83 -12.54 35.30
C GLY A 133 -1.70 -12.76 33.78
N SER A 134 -1.57 -11.70 32.99
CA SER A 134 -1.34 -11.79 31.56
C SER A 134 0.12 -11.46 31.22
N SER A 135 0.64 -12.02 30.12
CA SER A 135 1.98 -11.76 29.62
C SER A 135 1.98 -11.61 28.11
N LEU A 136 2.76 -10.66 27.61
CA LEU A 136 3.06 -10.54 26.18
C LEU A 136 3.89 -11.74 25.72
N PRO A 137 4.00 -11.96 24.39
CA PRO A 137 4.98 -12.90 23.83
C PRO A 137 6.37 -12.65 24.42
N ALA A 138 7.10 -13.73 24.70
CA ALA A 138 8.43 -13.65 25.28
C ALA A 138 9.37 -12.77 24.42
N GLY A 139 10.05 -11.81 25.07
CA GLY A 139 10.91 -10.82 24.40
C GLY A 139 10.20 -9.50 24.05
N LEU A 140 8.88 -9.39 24.25
CA LEU A 140 8.12 -8.15 24.03
C LEU A 140 7.73 -7.50 25.38
N ALA A 141 7.65 -6.19 25.39
CA ALA A 141 7.16 -5.39 26.51
C ALA A 141 6.26 -4.26 26.01
N VAL A 142 5.28 -3.84 26.83
CA VAL A 142 4.46 -2.65 26.55
C VAL A 142 4.99 -1.47 27.35
N SER A 143 5.17 -0.33 26.71
CA SER A 143 5.49 0.93 27.38
C SER A 143 4.22 1.59 27.95
N SER A 144 4.39 2.52 28.90
CA SER A 144 3.27 3.33 29.40
C SER A 144 2.59 4.16 28.29
N ALA A 145 3.29 4.49 27.20
CA ALA A 145 2.72 5.15 26.03
C ALA A 145 1.97 4.22 25.08
N GLY A 146 1.87 2.91 25.40
CA GLY A 146 1.13 1.94 24.59
C GLY A 146 1.90 1.35 23.41
N VAL A 147 3.23 1.55 23.35
CA VAL A 147 4.06 0.87 22.35
C VAL A 147 4.44 -0.50 22.87
N VAL A 148 4.02 -1.56 22.17
CA VAL A 148 4.53 -2.93 22.37
C VAL A 148 5.77 -3.08 21.49
N SER A 149 6.93 -3.35 22.12
CA SER A 149 8.20 -3.46 21.38
C SER A 149 9.15 -4.48 22.01
N GLY A 150 10.17 -4.88 21.25
CA GLY A 150 11.20 -5.83 21.65
C GLY A 150 11.56 -6.78 20.53
N THR A 151 12.24 -7.88 20.87
CA THR A 151 12.56 -8.96 19.93
C THR A 151 11.93 -10.25 20.43
N PRO A 152 10.92 -10.78 19.75
CA PRO A 152 10.25 -12.00 20.19
C PRO A 152 11.23 -13.19 20.21
N THR A 153 11.16 -14.01 21.25
CA THR A 153 12.03 -15.18 21.41
C THR A 153 11.31 -16.53 21.25
N ALA A 154 9.96 -16.51 21.16
CA ALA A 154 9.15 -17.72 20.99
C ALA A 154 8.07 -17.49 19.94
N ALA A 155 7.94 -18.44 19.00
CA ALA A 155 6.86 -18.46 18.01
C ALA A 155 5.55 -18.94 18.63
N GLY A 156 4.43 -18.52 18.05
CA GLY A 156 3.10 -18.96 18.45
C GLY A 156 2.04 -17.87 18.29
N SER A 157 0.80 -18.25 18.62
CA SER A 157 -0.30 -17.30 18.72
C SER A 157 -0.55 -17.01 20.20
N PHE A 158 -0.58 -15.74 20.55
CA PHE A 158 -0.74 -15.25 21.91
C PHE A 158 -1.95 -14.32 21.97
N ASN A 159 -2.64 -14.28 23.10
CA ASN A 159 -3.82 -13.43 23.26
C ASN A 159 -3.79 -12.74 24.64
N PRO A 160 -2.74 -11.92 24.89
CA PRO A 160 -2.62 -11.22 26.17
C PRO A 160 -3.74 -10.23 26.38
N SER A 161 -4.11 -10.08 27.65
CA SER A 161 -5.03 -9.06 28.12
C SER A 161 -4.24 -7.79 28.43
N LEU A 162 -4.57 -6.68 27.76
CA LEU A 162 -3.95 -5.37 27.92
C LEU A 162 -4.93 -4.40 28.57
N THR A 163 -4.42 -3.50 29.38
CA THR A 163 -5.20 -2.50 30.10
C THR A 163 -4.75 -1.11 29.69
N VAL A 164 -5.70 -0.25 29.38
CA VAL A 164 -5.53 1.19 29.24
C VAL A 164 -6.15 1.88 30.44
N THR A 165 -5.46 2.86 30.99
CA THR A 165 -5.93 3.70 32.10
C THR A 165 -5.91 5.16 31.66
N ASP A 166 -7.00 5.84 31.92
CA ASP A 166 -7.16 7.28 31.81
C ASP A 166 -6.54 7.94 33.06
N GLU A 167 -5.44 8.66 32.91
CA GLU A 167 -4.69 9.24 34.05
C GLU A 167 -5.48 10.29 34.82
N THR A 168 -6.49 10.92 34.18
CA THR A 168 -7.24 12.02 34.80
C THR A 168 -8.36 11.52 35.70
N THR A 169 -9.07 10.48 35.27
CA THR A 169 -10.24 9.94 35.98
C THR A 169 -10.00 8.56 36.55
N SER A 170 -8.84 7.94 36.25
CA SER A 170 -8.49 6.57 36.65
C SER A 170 -9.47 5.50 36.15
N ASN A 171 -10.23 5.81 35.08
CA ASN A 171 -11.03 4.80 34.41
C ASN A 171 -10.12 3.81 33.68
N MET A 172 -10.53 2.56 33.64
CA MET A 172 -9.75 1.48 33.03
C MET A 172 -10.61 0.73 32.02
N ALA A 173 -9.99 0.31 30.93
CA ALA A 173 -10.55 -0.67 30.01
C ALA A 173 -9.52 -1.77 29.76
N THR A 174 -10.00 -2.99 29.63
CA THR A 174 -9.15 -4.17 29.40
C THR A 174 -9.69 -4.92 28.19
N GLN A 175 -8.78 -5.33 27.30
CA GLN A 175 -9.09 -6.02 26.07
C GLN A 175 -8.01 -7.06 25.78
N ASN A 176 -8.43 -8.21 25.25
CA ASN A 176 -7.49 -9.16 24.69
C ASN A 176 -7.04 -8.69 23.30
N VAL A 177 -5.73 -8.68 23.06
CA VAL A 177 -5.14 -8.33 21.78
C VAL A 177 -4.36 -9.52 21.25
N GLY A 178 -4.73 -10.01 20.07
CA GLY A 178 -4.08 -11.16 19.44
C GLY A 178 -2.71 -10.79 18.89
N PHE A 179 -1.69 -11.57 19.24
CA PHE A 179 -0.34 -11.50 18.68
C PHE A 179 0.00 -12.82 17.99
N THR A 180 0.51 -12.75 16.77
CA THR A 180 1.09 -13.91 16.12
C THR A 180 2.57 -13.66 15.93
N ILE A 181 3.40 -14.58 16.43
CA ILE A 181 4.84 -14.58 16.25
C ILE A 181 5.20 -15.79 15.40
N ASN A 182 5.70 -15.55 14.20
CA ASN A 182 6.19 -16.61 13.33
C ASN A 182 7.51 -17.19 13.86
N PRO A 183 7.82 -18.46 13.56
CA PRO A 183 9.16 -19.00 13.79
C PRO A 183 10.22 -18.12 13.12
N ALA A 184 11.45 -18.17 13.64
CA ALA A 184 12.58 -17.56 12.94
C ALA A 184 12.63 -18.11 11.52
N GLY A 185 12.52 -17.21 10.53
CA GLY A 185 12.58 -17.56 9.13
C GLY A 185 14.05 -17.66 8.66
N ALA A 186 14.26 -18.33 7.54
CA ALA A 186 15.51 -18.18 6.82
C ALA A 186 15.59 -16.77 6.22
N PRO A 187 16.77 -16.14 6.21
CA PRO A 187 16.96 -14.91 5.46
C PRO A 187 16.80 -15.15 3.95
N LEU A 188 16.61 -14.07 3.19
CA LEU A 188 16.83 -14.13 1.74
C LEU A 188 18.25 -14.64 1.45
N PRO A 189 18.46 -15.46 0.40
CA PRO A 189 19.77 -15.87 -0.03
C PRO A 189 20.72 -14.70 -0.28
N ASP A 190 22.01 -14.92 -0.08
CA ASP A 190 23.03 -13.93 -0.44
C ASP A 190 22.98 -13.63 -1.94
N GLY A 191 23.05 -12.36 -2.31
CA GLY A 191 22.98 -11.90 -3.68
C GLY A 191 22.38 -10.51 -3.81
N ASN A 192 22.22 -10.09 -5.05
CA ASN A 192 21.62 -8.80 -5.38
C ASN A 192 20.11 -8.93 -5.60
N TYR A 193 19.40 -7.90 -5.23
CA TYR A 193 17.96 -7.78 -5.38
C TYR A 193 17.60 -6.44 -5.99
N SER A 194 16.61 -6.46 -6.89
CA SER A 194 15.99 -5.25 -7.44
C SER A 194 14.53 -5.23 -7.05
N PHE A 195 13.99 -4.06 -6.71
CA PHE A 195 12.59 -3.93 -6.33
C PHE A 195 11.93 -2.72 -6.98
N ILE A 196 10.64 -2.81 -7.14
CA ILE A 196 9.74 -1.71 -7.49
C ILE A 196 8.54 -1.75 -6.55
N PHE A 197 8.10 -0.59 -6.14
CA PHE A 197 6.96 -0.40 -5.25
C PHE A 197 6.14 0.79 -5.72
N SER A 198 4.83 0.68 -5.67
CA SER A 198 3.91 1.77 -6.03
C SER A 198 2.74 1.81 -5.06
N GLY A 199 2.28 3.02 -4.78
CA GLY A 199 1.20 3.21 -3.81
C GLY A 199 0.92 4.67 -3.51
N ASN A 200 0.57 4.95 -2.27
CA ASN A 200 0.32 6.29 -1.77
C ASN A 200 1.31 6.63 -0.64
N ALA A 201 1.90 7.81 -0.70
CA ALA A 201 2.72 8.38 0.37
C ALA A 201 1.85 8.83 1.55
N THR A 202 2.49 9.17 2.66
CA THR A 202 1.86 9.88 3.79
C THR A 202 1.22 11.17 3.29
N GLY A 203 -0.11 11.28 3.44
CA GLY A 203 -0.85 12.43 2.88
C GLY A 203 -1.69 12.09 1.64
N GLY A 204 -1.54 10.87 1.09
CA GLY A 204 -2.40 10.33 0.04
C GLY A 204 -1.94 10.60 -1.40
N ASN A 205 -0.81 11.28 -1.61
CA ASN A 205 -0.23 11.43 -2.95
C ASN A 205 0.28 10.09 -3.46
N ALA A 206 0.18 9.85 -4.75
CA ALA A 206 0.77 8.68 -5.38
C ALA A 206 2.30 8.71 -5.22
N VAL A 207 2.89 7.55 -4.93
CA VAL A 207 4.33 7.35 -4.79
C VAL A 207 4.79 6.15 -5.59
N SER A 208 5.99 6.21 -6.14
CA SER A 208 6.66 5.08 -6.77
C SER A 208 8.14 5.06 -6.37
N ILE A 209 8.62 3.88 -6.01
CA ILE A 209 9.98 3.64 -5.54
C ILE A 209 10.58 2.51 -6.37
N ASN A 210 11.82 2.66 -6.81
CA ASN A 210 12.60 1.54 -7.34
C ASN A 210 14.00 1.56 -6.71
N GLY A 211 14.60 0.39 -6.60
CA GLY A 211 15.93 0.32 -6.02
C GLY A 211 16.57 -1.05 -6.13
N THR A 212 17.81 -1.10 -5.65
CA THR A 212 18.61 -2.31 -5.56
C THR A 212 19.24 -2.42 -4.18
N PHE A 213 19.43 -3.63 -3.69
CA PHE A 213 20.22 -3.88 -2.49
C PHE A 213 20.91 -5.25 -2.57
N GLU A 214 21.95 -5.41 -1.76
CA GLU A 214 22.71 -6.65 -1.64
C GLU A 214 22.41 -7.30 -0.28
N VAL A 215 22.17 -8.61 -0.30
CA VAL A 215 22.10 -9.45 0.90
C VAL A 215 23.43 -10.17 1.06
N VAL A 216 24.07 -10.03 2.22
CA VAL A 216 25.33 -10.67 2.58
C VAL A 216 25.20 -11.31 3.95
N LYS A 217 25.48 -12.60 4.03
CA LYS A 217 25.30 -13.41 5.25
C LYS A 217 23.91 -13.28 5.86
N GLY A 218 22.90 -13.19 4.97
CA GLY A 218 21.50 -13.15 5.34
C GLY A 218 20.99 -11.79 5.87
N ALA A 219 21.78 -10.73 5.79
CA ALA A 219 21.38 -9.37 6.14
C ALA A 219 21.48 -8.46 4.91
N VAL A 220 20.64 -7.43 4.83
CA VAL A 220 20.80 -6.36 3.85
C VAL A 220 22.06 -5.57 4.23
N ALA A 221 23.04 -5.55 3.33
CA ALA A 221 24.33 -4.92 3.57
C ALA A 221 24.35 -3.46 3.13
N ILE A 222 24.00 -3.22 1.87
CA ILE A 222 24.00 -1.90 1.22
C ILE A 222 23.05 -1.91 0.05
N GLY A 223 22.55 -0.73 -0.31
CA GLY A 223 21.72 -0.55 -1.50
C GLY A 223 21.48 0.91 -1.80
N ALA A 224 20.67 1.15 -2.81
CA ALA A 224 20.20 2.49 -3.15
C ALA A 224 18.82 2.43 -3.78
N TYR A 225 18.06 3.51 -3.63
CA TYR A 225 16.72 3.63 -4.21
C TYR A 225 16.45 5.05 -4.71
N ASP A 226 15.49 5.14 -5.63
CA ASP A 226 14.88 6.38 -6.08
C ASP A 226 13.41 6.36 -5.67
N GLU A 227 12.94 7.50 -5.18
CA GLU A 227 11.55 7.71 -4.81
C GLU A 227 11.00 8.91 -5.57
N ASN A 228 9.84 8.74 -6.15
CA ASN A 228 9.12 9.80 -6.83
C ASN A 228 7.69 9.86 -6.29
N GLU A 229 7.34 10.99 -5.71
CA GLU A 229 6.01 11.29 -5.21
C GLU A 229 5.35 12.33 -6.11
N LEU A 230 4.07 12.12 -6.42
CA LEU A 230 3.31 13.01 -7.28
C LEU A 230 3.34 14.45 -6.74
N ASN A 231 3.68 15.40 -7.62
CA ASN A 231 3.83 16.83 -7.32
C ASN A 231 4.96 17.18 -6.30
N GLN A 232 5.89 16.26 -6.05
CA GLN A 232 7.08 16.49 -5.24
C GLN A 232 8.35 16.39 -6.09
N ALA A 233 9.45 16.94 -5.59
CA ALA A 233 10.76 16.72 -6.20
C ALA A 233 11.19 15.26 -5.96
N PRO A 234 11.66 14.52 -6.99
CA PRO A 234 12.12 13.16 -6.79
C PRO A 234 13.34 13.14 -5.87
N VAL A 235 13.36 12.12 -5.06
CA VAL A 235 14.49 11.78 -4.19
C VAL A 235 15.28 10.69 -4.92
N VAL A 236 16.49 10.99 -5.34
CA VAL A 236 17.32 10.08 -6.14
C VAL A 236 18.56 9.65 -5.37
N ASP A 237 19.08 8.46 -5.71
CA ASP A 237 20.32 7.90 -5.14
C ASP A 237 20.34 7.84 -3.60
N GLN A 238 19.20 7.59 -2.99
CA GLN A 238 19.14 7.43 -1.54
C GLN A 238 19.77 6.12 -1.11
N VAL A 239 20.60 6.18 -0.06
CA VAL A 239 21.37 5.03 0.40
C VAL A 239 20.53 4.16 1.33
N ILE A 240 20.48 2.86 1.05
CA ILE A 240 20.05 1.82 1.99
C ILE A 240 21.30 1.42 2.78
N THR A 241 21.30 1.66 4.08
CA THR A 241 22.47 1.47 4.95
C THR A 241 22.51 0.09 5.62
N GLY A 242 21.46 -0.69 5.49
CA GLY A 242 21.33 -2.01 6.07
C GLY A 242 19.89 -2.49 6.11
N GLY A 243 19.65 -3.54 6.87
CA GLY A 243 18.32 -4.10 7.09
C GLY A 243 18.35 -5.59 7.41
N SER A 244 17.17 -6.18 7.50
CA SER A 244 17.00 -7.59 7.83
C SER A 244 15.95 -8.25 6.95
N THR A 245 16.09 -9.56 6.76
CA THR A 245 15.11 -10.36 6.01
C THR A 245 14.78 -11.61 6.80
N SER A 246 13.54 -12.07 6.70
CA SER A 246 13.09 -13.30 7.35
C SER A 246 11.93 -13.90 6.57
N ILE A 247 12.07 -15.14 6.10
CA ILE A 247 11.05 -15.88 5.38
C ILE A 247 10.76 -17.17 6.15
N ALA A 248 9.53 -17.32 6.62
CA ALA A 248 9.08 -18.53 7.28
C ALA A 248 8.97 -19.69 6.27
N SER A 249 8.92 -20.93 6.79
CA SER A 249 8.83 -22.14 5.95
C SER A 249 7.59 -22.21 5.05
N ASN A 250 6.58 -21.38 5.32
CA ASN A 250 5.38 -21.24 4.47
C ASN A 250 5.53 -20.18 3.37
N GLY A 251 6.70 -19.51 3.27
CA GLY A 251 7.00 -18.49 2.25
C GLY A 251 6.55 -17.07 2.59
N LEU A 252 5.79 -16.86 3.67
CA LEU A 252 5.48 -15.51 4.15
C LEU A 252 6.65 -14.99 5.00
N GLY A 253 6.94 -13.68 4.88
CA GLY A 253 8.10 -13.12 5.53
C GLY A 253 8.05 -11.61 5.69
N GLN A 254 9.19 -11.05 6.07
CA GLN A 254 9.41 -9.61 6.20
C GLN A 254 10.77 -9.20 5.63
N LEU A 255 10.82 -8.00 5.07
CA LEU A 255 12.01 -7.28 4.66
C LEU A 255 11.98 -5.93 5.36
N GLU A 256 13.02 -5.62 6.13
CA GLU A 256 13.25 -4.29 6.69
C GLU A 256 14.43 -3.66 5.98
N LEU A 257 14.25 -2.46 5.45
CA LEU A 257 15.31 -1.63 4.87
C LEU A 257 15.60 -0.46 5.81
N THR A 258 16.86 -0.31 6.19
CA THR A 258 17.33 0.82 7.01
C THR A 258 17.78 1.94 6.08
N LEU A 259 17.08 3.05 6.12
CA LEU A 259 17.30 4.25 5.33
C LEU A 259 17.89 5.36 6.23
N GLN A 260 18.39 6.43 5.63
CA GLN A 260 18.82 7.61 6.39
C GLN A 260 17.65 8.33 7.09
N SER A 261 16.45 8.22 6.52
CA SER A 261 15.21 8.83 7.04
C SER A 261 14.47 7.99 8.08
N GLY A 262 14.88 6.74 8.29
CA GLY A 262 14.19 5.76 9.14
C GLY A 262 14.16 4.38 8.51
N ASN A 263 13.36 3.48 9.05
CA ASN A 263 13.19 2.13 8.48
C ASN A 263 11.88 2.05 7.69
N ILE A 264 11.89 1.24 6.64
CA ILE A 264 10.67 0.79 5.93
C ILE A 264 10.59 -0.72 6.08
N THR A 265 9.41 -1.22 6.45
CA THR A 265 9.15 -2.65 6.59
C THR A 265 8.16 -3.12 5.52
N PHE A 266 8.51 -4.19 4.83
CA PHE A 266 7.63 -4.87 3.88
C PHE A 266 7.24 -6.27 4.39
N ALA A 267 5.98 -6.64 4.25
CA ALA A 267 5.61 -8.06 4.29
C ALA A 267 5.89 -8.69 2.92
N LEU A 268 6.40 -9.92 2.95
CA LEU A 268 6.80 -10.68 1.76
C LEU A 268 5.87 -11.88 1.55
N ALA A 269 5.64 -12.22 0.28
CA ALA A 269 5.25 -13.56 -0.16
C ALA A 269 6.32 -14.05 -1.17
N ALA A 270 7.14 -14.98 -0.74
CA ALA A 270 8.29 -15.49 -1.47
C ALA A 270 8.11 -16.98 -1.79
N PRO A 271 7.66 -17.33 -3.02
CA PRO A 271 7.65 -18.71 -3.49
C PRO A 271 9.04 -19.34 -3.43
N ALA A 272 9.11 -20.64 -3.22
CA ALA A 272 10.41 -21.33 -3.12
C ALA A 272 11.27 -21.16 -4.37
N SER A 273 10.64 -21.04 -5.54
CA SER A 273 11.29 -20.74 -6.82
C SER A 273 11.89 -19.34 -6.86
N ALA A 274 11.23 -18.35 -6.25
CA ALA A 274 11.65 -16.94 -6.32
C ALA A 274 12.91 -16.62 -5.52
N VAL A 275 13.25 -17.43 -4.53
CA VAL A 275 14.48 -17.29 -3.73
C VAL A 275 15.69 -17.99 -4.35
N THR A 276 15.54 -18.52 -5.56
CA THR A 276 16.66 -19.11 -6.32
C THR A 276 17.29 -18.02 -7.20
N ALA A 277 18.60 -17.86 -7.13
CA ALA A 277 19.31 -16.87 -7.93
C ALA A 277 18.99 -16.99 -9.43
N GLY A 278 18.61 -15.88 -10.07
CA GLY A 278 18.21 -15.83 -11.49
C GLY A 278 16.81 -16.37 -11.78
N SER A 279 15.97 -16.52 -10.76
CA SER A 279 14.55 -16.87 -10.94
C SER A 279 13.78 -15.72 -11.58
N ASP A 280 12.85 -16.05 -12.51
CA ASP A 280 11.87 -15.11 -13.05
C ASP A 280 10.63 -14.95 -12.16
N THR A 281 10.57 -15.72 -11.05
CA THR A 281 9.44 -15.71 -10.12
C THR A 281 9.49 -14.48 -9.21
N ASP A 282 8.36 -13.84 -9.04
CA ASP A 282 8.23 -12.62 -8.24
C ASP A 282 8.13 -12.92 -6.75
N ILE A 283 8.86 -12.17 -5.93
CA ILE A 283 8.56 -12.01 -4.51
C ILE A 283 7.63 -10.81 -4.38
N ARG A 284 6.40 -11.03 -3.96
CA ARG A 284 5.45 -9.92 -3.74
C ARG A 284 5.74 -9.23 -2.44
N ILE A 285 5.69 -7.89 -2.45
CA ILE A 285 5.90 -7.04 -1.28
C ILE A 285 4.72 -6.11 -1.09
N ILE A 286 4.35 -5.88 0.17
CA ILE A 286 3.46 -4.78 0.56
C ILE A 286 4.12 -4.00 1.70
N GLU A 287 3.88 -2.69 1.77
CA GLU A 287 4.28 -1.91 2.93
C GLU A 287 3.56 -2.43 4.18
N PHE A 288 4.26 -2.52 5.32
CA PHE A 288 3.79 -3.24 6.50
C PHE A 288 4.16 -2.59 7.83
N ASP A 289 4.42 -1.29 7.89
CA ASP A 289 4.65 -0.55 9.14
C ASP A 289 3.63 0.56 9.44
N ASP A 290 2.75 0.91 8.48
CA ASP A 290 1.67 1.87 8.71
C ASP A 290 0.45 1.24 9.41
N ILE A 291 0.50 1.20 10.73
CA ILE A 291 -0.56 0.64 11.60
C ILE A 291 -1.86 1.47 11.53
N THR A 292 -1.73 2.76 11.25
CA THR A 292 -2.85 3.70 11.30
C THR A 292 -3.59 3.84 9.97
N GLY A 293 -2.99 3.38 8.88
CA GLY A 293 -3.50 3.55 7.53
C GLY A 293 -3.40 4.99 7.01
N THR A 294 -2.54 5.82 7.62
CA THR A 294 -2.31 7.23 7.24
C THR A 294 -0.90 7.48 6.72
N GLY A 295 0.00 6.51 6.84
CA GLY A 295 1.36 6.52 6.32
C GLY A 295 1.43 6.09 4.84
N MET A 296 2.63 5.69 4.42
CA MET A 296 2.84 5.13 3.09
C MET A 296 2.11 3.78 2.98
N ARG A 297 1.51 3.50 1.84
CA ARG A 297 0.80 2.25 1.55
C ARG A 297 0.99 1.89 0.10
N GLY A 298 1.17 0.62 -0.16
CA GLY A 298 1.32 0.15 -1.53
C GLY A 298 1.76 -1.30 -1.61
N SER A 299 2.02 -1.72 -2.82
CA SER A 299 2.54 -3.04 -3.14
C SER A 299 3.59 -2.97 -4.23
N GLY A 300 4.33 -4.05 -4.37
CA GLY A 300 5.38 -4.11 -5.35
C GLY A 300 5.93 -5.52 -5.56
N VAL A 301 7.06 -5.54 -6.23
CA VAL A 301 7.78 -6.76 -6.57
C VAL A 301 9.24 -6.61 -6.17
N LEU A 302 9.76 -7.66 -5.57
CA LEU A 302 11.18 -7.85 -5.30
C LEU A 302 11.66 -9.05 -6.13
N LYS A 303 12.77 -8.91 -6.83
CA LYS A 303 13.37 -9.95 -7.67
C LYS A 303 14.83 -10.17 -7.34
N THR A 304 15.29 -11.41 -7.43
CA THR A 304 16.74 -11.69 -7.46
C THR A 304 17.35 -11.03 -8.70
N SER A 305 18.48 -10.36 -8.53
CA SER A 305 19.10 -9.60 -9.61
C SER A 305 20.43 -10.21 -10.06
N THR A 306 20.61 -10.29 -11.38
CA THR A 306 21.82 -10.77 -12.05
C THR A 306 22.47 -9.70 -12.91
N PHE A 307 22.34 -8.43 -12.53
CA PHE A 307 22.85 -7.31 -13.31
C PHE A 307 24.39 -7.32 -13.46
N THR A 308 24.87 -6.70 -14.53
CA THR A 308 26.31 -6.58 -14.82
C THR A 308 26.84 -5.15 -14.72
N GLY A 309 25.97 -4.16 -14.49
CA GLY A 309 26.33 -2.73 -14.44
C GLY A 309 26.97 -2.20 -15.73
N SER A 310 26.61 -2.76 -16.88
CA SER A 310 27.20 -2.42 -18.17
C SER A 310 26.16 -1.96 -19.19
N LEU A 311 26.47 -0.89 -19.93
CA LEU A 311 25.65 -0.45 -21.07
C LEU A 311 25.39 -1.57 -22.07
N SER A 312 26.39 -2.42 -22.32
CA SER A 312 26.30 -3.53 -23.28
C SER A 312 25.31 -4.61 -22.89
N ALA A 313 24.90 -4.65 -21.63
CA ALA A 313 23.87 -5.57 -21.16
C ALA A 313 22.45 -5.16 -21.61
N ILE A 314 22.23 -3.87 -21.91
CA ILE A 314 20.96 -3.36 -22.43
C ILE A 314 21.09 -3.18 -23.94
N LYS A 315 20.77 -4.25 -24.70
CA LYS A 315 20.90 -4.27 -26.17
C LYS A 315 19.75 -5.04 -26.81
N GLY A 316 19.26 -4.52 -27.93
CA GLY A 316 18.16 -5.12 -28.71
C GLY A 316 16.82 -4.44 -28.41
N GLY A 317 15.73 -5.10 -28.78
CA GLY A 317 14.38 -4.60 -28.55
C GLY A 317 13.94 -4.79 -27.10
N TYR A 318 13.26 -3.78 -26.56
CA TYR A 318 12.57 -3.86 -25.27
C TYR A 318 11.14 -3.40 -25.45
N ALA A 319 10.17 -4.17 -24.97
CA ALA A 319 8.81 -3.72 -24.77
C ALA A 319 8.62 -3.30 -23.31
N PHE A 320 7.74 -2.34 -23.05
CA PHE A 320 7.47 -1.82 -21.71
C PHE A 320 6.00 -1.50 -21.51
N GLY A 321 5.58 -1.56 -20.25
CA GLY A 321 4.27 -1.11 -19.79
C GLY A 321 4.41 -0.41 -18.44
N PHE A 322 3.81 0.78 -18.33
CA PHE A 322 3.81 1.61 -17.12
C PHE A 322 2.40 2.09 -16.83
N SER A 323 2.08 2.21 -15.55
CA SER A 323 0.83 2.79 -15.08
C SER A 323 1.06 3.71 -13.89
N GLY A 324 0.13 4.64 -13.68
CA GLY A 324 0.18 5.59 -12.58
C GLY A 324 -0.80 6.74 -12.77
N PHE A 325 -0.36 7.95 -12.44
CA PHE A 325 -1.21 9.13 -12.43
C PHE A 325 -0.53 10.32 -13.13
N ASP A 326 -1.33 11.16 -13.78
CA ASP A 326 -0.90 12.46 -14.26
C ASP A 326 -0.80 13.47 -13.10
N THR A 327 -0.35 14.69 -13.40
CA THR A 327 -0.18 15.76 -12.41
C THR A 327 -1.51 16.28 -11.82
N HIS A 328 -2.65 15.89 -12.39
CA HIS A 328 -3.99 16.16 -11.87
C HIS A 328 -4.57 14.99 -11.09
N SER A 329 -3.72 13.99 -10.76
CA SER A 329 -4.13 12.73 -10.11
C SER A 329 -5.12 11.92 -10.94
N GLN A 330 -5.08 12.05 -12.28
CA GLN A 330 -5.89 11.25 -13.18
C GLN A 330 -5.09 10.01 -13.64
N PRO A 331 -5.74 8.85 -13.79
CA PRO A 331 -5.06 7.64 -14.23
C PRO A 331 -4.40 7.83 -15.60
N THR A 332 -3.17 7.38 -15.70
CA THR A 332 -2.37 7.42 -16.93
C THR A 332 -1.66 6.08 -17.12
N ALA A 333 -1.61 5.59 -18.35
CA ALA A 333 -0.89 4.39 -18.71
C ALA A 333 -0.07 4.61 -19.98
N VAL A 334 1.08 3.95 -20.06
CA VAL A 334 2.00 4.03 -21.20
C VAL A 334 2.43 2.61 -21.55
N ALA A 335 2.37 2.26 -22.84
CA ALA A 335 3.01 1.05 -23.33
C ALA A 335 3.79 1.36 -24.61
N GLY A 336 4.86 0.61 -24.84
CA GLY A 336 5.69 0.87 -26.01
C GLY A 336 6.80 -0.14 -26.19
N SER A 337 7.64 0.15 -27.18
CA SER A 337 8.89 -0.57 -27.39
C SER A 337 9.97 0.35 -27.96
N PHE A 338 11.22 -0.03 -27.75
CA PHE A 338 12.36 0.65 -28.33
C PHE A 338 13.52 -0.31 -28.64
N GLN A 339 14.47 0.14 -29.47
CA GLN A 339 15.70 -0.55 -29.80
C GLN A 339 16.89 0.13 -29.13
N ALA A 340 17.61 -0.60 -28.28
CA ALA A 340 18.84 -0.19 -27.60
C ALA A 340 20.08 -0.73 -28.34
N ASP A 341 21.11 0.11 -28.53
CA ASP A 341 22.32 -0.26 -29.29
C ASP A 341 23.40 -0.97 -28.45
N GLY A 342 23.27 -1.00 -27.14
CA GLY A 342 24.31 -1.49 -26.21
C GLY A 342 25.42 -0.48 -25.91
N ALA A 343 25.30 0.75 -26.41
CA ALA A 343 26.28 1.82 -26.26
C ALA A 343 25.70 3.09 -25.61
N GLY A 344 24.47 3.01 -25.11
CA GLY A 344 23.78 4.10 -24.42
C GLY A 344 22.77 4.86 -25.29
N ASN A 345 22.48 4.40 -26.53
CA ASN A 345 21.51 5.05 -27.37
C ASN A 345 20.27 4.18 -27.61
N ILE A 346 19.13 4.85 -27.69
CA ILE A 346 17.86 4.32 -28.18
C ILE A 346 17.69 4.83 -29.61
N THR A 347 17.77 3.91 -30.57
CA THR A 347 17.87 4.22 -31.99
C THR A 347 16.53 4.36 -32.69
N SER A 348 15.52 3.66 -32.21
CA SER A 348 14.14 3.71 -32.70
C SER A 348 13.17 3.19 -31.67
N GLY A 349 11.88 3.47 -31.83
CA GLY A 349 10.82 2.94 -30.99
C GLY A 349 9.48 3.58 -31.29
N GLU A 350 8.48 3.08 -30.59
CA GLU A 350 7.10 3.56 -30.64
C GLU A 350 6.48 3.42 -29.25
N LEU A 351 5.61 4.35 -28.88
CA LEU A 351 4.81 4.24 -27.66
C LEU A 351 3.40 4.80 -27.86
N ASP A 352 2.49 4.25 -27.11
CA ASP A 352 1.13 4.75 -26.92
C ASP A 352 0.96 5.18 -25.47
N VAL A 353 0.29 6.31 -25.29
CA VAL A 353 -0.11 6.84 -23.96
C VAL A 353 -1.64 6.90 -23.93
N ASN A 354 -2.23 6.38 -22.89
CA ASN A 354 -3.62 6.65 -22.55
C ASN A 354 -3.64 7.56 -21.32
N ASP A 355 -4.09 8.78 -21.49
CA ASP A 355 -4.25 9.77 -20.45
C ASP A 355 -5.75 10.04 -20.28
N ASN A 356 -6.35 9.39 -19.28
CA ASN A 356 -7.77 9.48 -18.96
C ASN A 356 -8.70 9.32 -20.18
N GLY A 357 -8.44 8.31 -21.02
CA GLY A 357 -9.21 8.01 -22.25
C GLY A 357 -8.75 8.75 -23.49
N THR A 358 -7.76 9.64 -23.39
CA THR A 358 -7.12 10.26 -24.55
C THR A 358 -5.90 9.47 -24.96
N VAL A 359 -5.99 8.76 -26.08
CA VAL A 359 -4.89 7.94 -26.58
C VAL A 359 -4.05 8.73 -27.58
N ALA A 360 -2.75 8.81 -27.33
CA ALA A 360 -1.75 9.42 -28.21
C ALA A 360 -0.68 8.40 -28.59
N ASN A 361 -0.22 8.44 -29.85
CA ASN A 361 0.85 7.60 -30.37
C ASN A 361 2.07 8.43 -30.74
N VAL A 362 3.27 7.94 -30.42
CA VAL A 362 4.56 8.47 -30.86
C VAL A 362 5.30 7.37 -31.62
N SER A 363 5.36 7.47 -32.93
CA SER A 363 5.88 6.43 -33.83
C SER A 363 7.37 6.60 -34.23
N ALA A 364 8.04 7.67 -33.79
CA ALA A 364 9.45 7.95 -34.11
C ALA A 364 10.27 8.22 -32.85
N LEU A 365 10.17 7.30 -31.88
CA LEU A 365 10.84 7.40 -30.60
C LEU A 365 12.35 7.17 -30.76
N THR A 366 13.16 8.05 -30.16
CA THR A 366 14.61 7.88 -29.98
C THR A 366 14.99 8.27 -28.55
N GLY A 367 16.26 8.09 -28.17
CA GLY A 367 16.66 8.47 -26.82
C GLY A 367 18.06 8.03 -26.44
N SER A 368 18.29 7.97 -25.13
CA SER A 368 19.55 7.51 -24.54
C SER A 368 19.28 6.81 -23.21
N TYR A 369 20.26 6.04 -22.75
CA TYR A 369 20.24 5.44 -21.43
C TYR A 369 21.64 5.42 -20.81
N THR A 370 21.68 5.41 -19.48
CA THR A 370 22.89 5.26 -18.67
C THR A 370 22.72 4.10 -17.71
N VAL A 371 23.81 3.44 -17.31
CA VAL A 371 23.82 2.37 -16.29
C VAL A 371 25.01 2.61 -15.38
N ASP A 372 24.81 2.55 -14.09
CA ASP A 372 25.86 2.56 -13.08
C ASP A 372 26.37 1.14 -12.76
N PRO A 373 27.49 0.99 -12.03
CA PRO A 373 28.05 -0.32 -11.67
C PRO A 373 27.15 -1.20 -10.81
N VAL A 374 26.13 -0.64 -10.17
CA VAL A 374 25.16 -1.39 -9.33
C VAL A 374 23.85 -1.67 -10.05
N GLY A 375 23.84 -1.52 -11.39
CA GLY A 375 22.71 -1.88 -12.25
C GLY A 375 21.55 -0.90 -12.22
N ARG A 376 21.74 0.32 -11.71
CA ARG A 376 20.75 1.39 -11.77
C ARG A 376 21.07 2.35 -12.91
N GLY A 377 20.09 3.07 -13.38
CA GLY A 377 20.33 4.01 -14.47
C GLY A 377 19.13 4.85 -14.84
N VAL A 378 19.27 5.60 -15.91
CA VAL A 378 18.23 6.48 -16.43
C VAL A 378 18.01 6.21 -17.92
N ILE A 379 16.75 6.05 -18.31
CA ILE A 379 16.29 6.04 -19.70
C ILE A 379 15.71 7.41 -20.01
N THR A 380 16.12 8.03 -21.12
CA THR A 380 15.55 9.27 -21.63
C THR A 380 14.96 9.01 -23.01
N LEU A 381 13.64 9.07 -23.15
CA LEU A 381 12.90 8.92 -24.38
C LEU A 381 12.59 10.30 -24.98
N LYS A 382 12.93 10.53 -26.22
CA LYS A 382 12.62 11.77 -26.97
C LYS A 382 11.34 11.56 -27.76
N LEU A 383 10.27 12.22 -27.34
CA LEU A 383 8.96 12.20 -27.99
C LEU A 383 8.88 13.18 -29.16
N SER A 384 9.62 14.30 -29.06
CA SER A 384 9.75 15.35 -30.03
C SER A 384 11.09 16.11 -29.82
N PRO A 385 11.47 17.07 -30.66
CA PRO A 385 12.67 17.88 -30.41
C PRO A 385 12.68 18.63 -29.05
N THR A 386 11.51 18.87 -28.47
CA THR A 386 11.34 19.64 -27.23
C THR A 386 10.71 18.88 -26.08
N ALA A 387 10.24 17.64 -26.32
CA ALA A 387 9.56 16.82 -25.30
C ALA A 387 10.34 15.52 -25.04
N THR A 388 10.64 15.25 -23.79
CA THR A 388 11.30 14.04 -23.32
C THR A 388 10.55 13.43 -22.15
N LEU A 389 10.63 12.10 -22.01
CA LEU A 389 10.28 11.38 -20.79
C LEU A 389 11.54 10.75 -20.21
N ARG A 390 11.71 10.81 -18.90
CA ARG A 390 12.81 10.15 -18.20
C ARG A 390 12.27 9.14 -17.22
N TYR A 391 12.96 8.02 -17.13
CA TYR A 391 12.66 6.96 -16.19
C TYR A 391 13.94 6.56 -15.49
N SER A 392 13.93 6.54 -14.16
CA SER A 392 14.95 5.84 -13.40
C SER A 392 14.61 4.35 -13.39
N PHE A 393 15.63 3.50 -13.53
CA PHE A 393 15.43 2.07 -13.53
C PHE A 393 16.43 1.31 -12.67
N SER A 394 16.02 0.11 -12.26
CA SER A 394 16.88 -0.90 -11.65
C SER A 394 16.88 -2.14 -12.53
N GLN A 395 18.08 -2.63 -12.87
CA GLN A 395 18.26 -3.80 -13.69
C GLN A 395 18.04 -5.07 -12.87
N VAL A 396 17.05 -5.88 -13.23
CA VAL A 396 16.85 -7.22 -12.68
C VAL A 396 17.77 -8.22 -13.36
N SER A 397 17.79 -8.18 -14.69
CA SER A 397 18.63 -9.04 -15.53
C SER A 397 18.96 -8.30 -16.85
N PRO A 398 19.81 -8.85 -17.72
CA PRO A 398 19.98 -8.29 -19.07
C PRO A 398 18.69 -8.21 -19.88
N THR A 399 17.68 -8.99 -19.53
CA THR A 399 16.40 -9.07 -20.25
C THR A 399 15.24 -8.38 -19.54
N GLU A 400 15.46 -7.87 -18.31
CA GLU A 400 14.41 -7.27 -17.50
C GLU A 400 14.92 -6.07 -16.70
N LEU A 401 14.18 -4.96 -16.78
CA LEU A 401 14.36 -3.75 -15.98
C LEU A 401 13.05 -3.41 -15.30
N VAL A 402 13.10 -2.85 -14.09
CA VAL A 402 11.97 -2.19 -13.44
C VAL A 402 12.24 -0.70 -13.38
N ALA A 403 11.23 0.13 -13.63
CA ALA A 403 11.43 1.56 -13.77
C ALA A 403 10.28 2.39 -13.22
N THR A 404 10.61 3.60 -12.79
CA THR A 404 9.67 4.64 -12.37
C THR A 404 9.96 5.94 -13.12
N SER A 405 9.00 6.85 -13.20
CA SER A 405 9.23 8.20 -13.72
C SER A 405 10.41 8.85 -12.99
N GLY A 406 11.40 9.35 -13.75
CA GLY A 406 12.62 9.96 -13.23
C GLY A 406 12.68 11.47 -13.43
N ASP A 407 11.62 12.08 -13.97
CA ASP A 407 11.53 13.52 -14.17
C ASP A 407 10.82 14.22 -13.02
N ILE A 408 11.44 15.28 -12.58
CA ILE A 408 10.82 16.24 -11.72
C ILE A 408 9.78 17.01 -12.53
N SER A 409 8.52 16.73 -12.26
CA SER A 409 7.40 17.67 -12.35
C SER A 409 7.63 18.93 -13.21
N SER A 410 7.51 18.81 -14.47
CA SER A 410 6.69 19.79 -15.16
C SER A 410 5.24 19.28 -15.07
N ALA A 411 4.26 20.16 -15.07
CA ALA A 411 2.83 19.84 -15.05
C ALA A 411 2.36 18.93 -16.22
N THR A 412 3.25 18.21 -16.87
CA THR A 412 3.04 17.43 -18.09
C THR A 412 3.67 16.02 -18.05
N VAL A 413 4.38 15.64 -16.97
CA VAL A 413 5.00 14.32 -16.87
C VAL A 413 4.26 13.50 -15.82
N PRO A 414 3.63 12.38 -16.21
CA PRO A 414 2.93 11.50 -15.26
C PRO A 414 3.91 10.79 -14.34
N LEU A 415 3.47 10.51 -13.12
CA LEU A 415 4.12 9.56 -12.23
C LEU A 415 3.65 8.15 -12.59
N VAL A 416 4.50 7.42 -13.29
CA VAL A 416 4.21 6.04 -13.71
C VAL A 416 5.35 5.11 -13.35
N SER A 417 5.02 3.84 -13.16
CA SER A 417 5.98 2.78 -12.87
C SER A 417 5.59 1.48 -13.57
N GLY A 418 6.56 0.60 -13.75
CA GLY A 418 6.33 -0.69 -14.38
C GLY A 418 7.62 -1.38 -14.78
N SER A 419 7.56 -2.25 -15.78
CA SER A 419 8.69 -3.05 -16.23
C SER A 419 8.97 -2.91 -17.71
N LEU A 420 10.22 -3.21 -18.06
CA LEU A 420 10.70 -3.33 -19.44
C LEU A 420 11.25 -4.73 -19.61
N LEU A 421 10.77 -5.43 -20.63
CA LEU A 421 11.19 -6.79 -20.96
C LEU A 421 11.81 -6.84 -22.34
N GLN A 422 12.95 -7.53 -22.46
CA GLN A 422 13.63 -7.69 -23.74
C GLN A 422 12.76 -8.49 -24.71
N GLN A 423 12.58 -7.96 -25.90
CA GLN A 423 11.85 -8.64 -26.97
C GLN A 423 12.68 -9.80 -27.53
N SER A 424 12.03 -10.94 -27.76
CA SER A 424 12.68 -12.14 -28.27
C SER A 424 11.89 -12.79 -29.41
N GLY A 425 12.61 -13.46 -30.31
CA GLY A 425 12.02 -14.10 -31.48
C GLY A 425 11.60 -13.15 -32.60
N THR A 426 10.91 -13.68 -33.60
CA THR A 426 10.33 -12.91 -34.70
C THR A 426 8.92 -12.50 -34.34
N LEU A 427 8.69 -11.21 -34.16
CA LEU A 427 7.38 -10.68 -33.79
C LEU A 427 6.45 -10.65 -35.01
N SER A 428 5.36 -11.37 -34.92
CA SER A 428 4.41 -11.53 -36.01
C SER A 428 3.01 -11.90 -35.46
N LYS A 429 2.02 -12.03 -36.35
CA LYS A 429 0.69 -12.54 -35.95
C LYS A 429 0.79 -13.89 -35.24
N ALA A 430 1.67 -14.77 -35.66
CA ALA A 430 1.87 -16.09 -35.05
C ALA A 430 2.36 -16.01 -33.58
N SER A 431 2.93 -14.89 -33.16
CA SER A 431 3.38 -14.69 -31.77
C SER A 431 2.23 -14.63 -30.75
N LEU A 432 1.01 -14.41 -31.18
CA LEU A 432 -0.19 -14.46 -30.32
C LEU A 432 -0.95 -15.79 -30.42
N ASN A 433 -0.47 -16.76 -31.20
CA ASN A 433 -1.19 -18.00 -31.40
C ASN A 433 -1.43 -18.78 -30.10
N GLY A 434 -2.66 -19.23 -29.90
CA GLY A 434 -3.05 -20.02 -28.73
C GLY A 434 -3.92 -19.24 -27.73
N VAL A 435 -4.00 -19.78 -26.53
CA VAL A 435 -4.76 -19.21 -25.41
C VAL A 435 -3.80 -18.48 -24.48
N ASN A 436 -4.13 -17.26 -24.15
CA ASN A 436 -3.37 -16.42 -23.23
C ASN A 436 -4.29 -15.94 -22.11
N VAL A 437 -3.78 -15.85 -20.88
CA VAL A 437 -4.47 -15.17 -19.79
C VAL A 437 -4.18 -13.67 -19.94
N LEU A 438 -5.25 -12.88 -19.93
CA LEU A 438 -5.23 -11.42 -19.99
C LEU A 438 -5.52 -10.87 -18.60
N GLU A 439 -4.66 -10.00 -18.12
CA GLU A 439 -4.88 -9.18 -16.93
C GLU A 439 -4.79 -7.70 -17.30
N LEU A 440 -5.74 -6.90 -16.79
CA LEU A 440 -5.73 -5.44 -16.89
C LEU A 440 -6.14 -4.84 -15.56
N THR A 441 -5.42 -3.85 -15.12
CA THR A 441 -5.75 -3.02 -13.96
C THR A 441 -5.86 -1.58 -14.38
N GLY A 442 -6.91 -0.90 -13.94
CA GLY A 442 -7.14 0.50 -14.26
C GLY A 442 -8.11 1.13 -13.28
N SER A 443 -8.50 2.35 -13.57
CA SER A 443 -9.46 3.10 -12.75
C SER A 443 -10.43 3.86 -13.66
N ALA A 444 -11.71 3.56 -13.53
CA ALA A 444 -12.75 4.23 -14.30
C ALA A 444 -13.22 5.51 -13.59
N PRO A 445 -13.50 6.59 -14.33
CA PRO A 445 -14.03 7.81 -13.75
C PRO A 445 -15.49 7.62 -13.29
N GLU A 446 -15.79 8.03 -12.06
CA GLU A 446 -17.13 8.24 -11.53
C GLU A 446 -17.35 9.69 -11.10
N THR A 447 -18.59 10.06 -10.74
CA THR A 447 -19.03 11.44 -10.49
C THR A 447 -18.20 12.22 -9.45
N ALA A 448 -17.47 11.55 -8.56
CA ALA A 448 -16.69 12.20 -7.50
C ALA A 448 -15.35 11.50 -7.19
N ALA A 449 -15.05 10.37 -7.84
CA ALA A 449 -13.84 9.58 -7.58
C ALA A 449 -13.53 8.67 -8.76
N TYR A 450 -12.35 8.05 -8.76
CA TYR A 450 -12.03 6.92 -9.62
C TYR A 450 -12.35 5.62 -8.88
N ILE A 451 -12.99 4.67 -9.58
CA ILE A 451 -13.24 3.32 -9.07
C ILE A 451 -12.32 2.33 -9.78
N PRO A 452 -11.91 1.24 -9.11
CA PRO A 452 -11.16 0.17 -9.75
C PRO A 452 -11.93 -0.39 -10.95
N ASP A 453 -11.24 -0.50 -12.08
CA ASP A 453 -11.69 -1.20 -13.28
C ASP A 453 -10.66 -2.27 -13.60
N VAL A 454 -11.04 -3.50 -13.35
CA VAL A 454 -10.11 -4.62 -13.37
C VAL A 454 -10.68 -5.72 -14.23
N THR A 455 -9.87 -6.20 -15.17
CA THR A 455 -10.26 -7.25 -16.13
C THR A 455 -9.30 -8.44 -16.01
N LEU A 456 -9.87 -9.62 -15.91
CA LEU A 456 -9.14 -10.88 -15.97
C LEU A 456 -9.86 -11.83 -16.94
N GLY A 457 -9.11 -12.52 -17.82
CA GLY A 457 -9.79 -13.38 -18.79
C GLY A 457 -8.86 -14.12 -19.73
N LEU A 458 -9.45 -14.68 -20.76
CA LEU A 458 -8.76 -15.40 -21.82
C LEU A 458 -8.80 -14.62 -23.13
N LEU A 459 -7.65 -14.52 -23.76
CA LEU A 459 -7.46 -14.03 -25.12
C LEU A 459 -7.00 -15.22 -25.98
N THR A 460 -7.84 -15.66 -26.90
CA THR A 460 -7.56 -16.78 -27.80
C THR A 460 -7.31 -16.27 -29.22
N SER A 461 -6.18 -16.60 -29.80
CA SER A 461 -5.80 -16.21 -31.16
C SER A 461 -5.52 -17.42 -32.03
N ASP A 462 -5.86 -17.31 -33.32
CA ASP A 462 -5.55 -18.31 -34.36
C ASP A 462 -4.15 -18.15 -34.97
N GLY A 463 -3.38 -17.15 -34.56
CA GLY A 463 -2.08 -16.82 -35.14
C GLY A 463 -2.11 -16.24 -36.57
N ASN A 464 -3.30 -16.07 -37.16
CA ASN A 464 -3.50 -15.60 -38.53
C ASN A 464 -4.12 -14.19 -38.59
N GLY A 465 -4.51 -13.65 -37.47
CA GLY A 465 -5.07 -12.32 -37.36
C GLY A 465 -6.49 -12.26 -36.80
N ASN A 466 -7.01 -13.37 -36.27
CA ASN A 466 -8.29 -13.37 -35.56
C ASN A 466 -8.07 -13.63 -34.06
N ILE A 467 -8.86 -12.96 -33.24
CA ILE A 467 -8.82 -13.02 -31.78
C ILE A 467 -10.25 -13.15 -31.26
N SER A 468 -10.42 -13.94 -30.20
CA SER A 468 -11.62 -13.92 -29.36
C SER A 468 -11.21 -13.75 -27.91
N THR A 469 -12.03 -13.04 -27.12
CA THR A 469 -11.83 -12.87 -25.69
C THR A 469 -13.01 -13.38 -24.90
N THR A 470 -12.73 -13.90 -23.71
CA THR A 470 -13.73 -14.18 -22.67
C THR A 470 -13.18 -13.59 -21.38
N ILE A 471 -13.81 -12.54 -20.88
CA ILE A 471 -13.29 -11.75 -19.77
C ILE A 471 -14.30 -11.65 -18.62
N ASP A 472 -13.80 -11.68 -17.40
CA ASP A 472 -14.50 -11.23 -16.19
C ASP A 472 -14.00 -9.82 -15.87
N GLU A 473 -14.90 -8.90 -15.64
CA GLU A 473 -14.59 -7.50 -15.37
C GLU A 473 -15.22 -7.10 -14.03
N TYR A 474 -14.45 -6.32 -13.24
CA TYR A 474 -14.93 -5.71 -12.02
C TYR A 474 -14.98 -4.19 -12.19
N LYS A 475 -16.20 -3.64 -12.08
CA LYS A 475 -16.49 -2.19 -11.98
C LYS A 475 -17.51 -2.01 -10.87
N SER A 476 -17.09 -1.65 -9.66
CA SER A 476 -17.95 -1.61 -8.46
C SER A 476 -18.62 -2.96 -8.08
N SER A 477 -18.72 -3.89 -8.99
CA SER A 477 -19.15 -5.29 -8.80
C SER A 477 -18.59 -6.16 -9.92
N LEU A 478 -18.50 -7.48 -9.67
CA LEU A 478 -18.10 -8.44 -10.69
C LEU A 478 -19.23 -8.58 -11.72
N LEU A 479 -18.93 -8.30 -12.99
CA LEU A 479 -19.87 -8.46 -14.09
C LEU A 479 -19.88 -9.91 -14.58
N ALA A 480 -20.97 -10.30 -15.25
CA ALA A 480 -21.03 -11.60 -15.93
C ALA A 480 -19.96 -11.67 -17.04
N PRO A 481 -19.39 -12.87 -17.32
CA PRO A 481 -18.37 -13.01 -18.35
C PRO A 481 -18.81 -12.44 -19.70
N GLN A 482 -17.94 -11.63 -20.30
CA GLN A 482 -18.17 -10.99 -21.61
C GLN A 482 -17.33 -11.68 -22.67
N THR A 483 -17.91 -11.87 -23.85
CA THR A 483 -17.18 -12.42 -25.01
C THR A 483 -17.15 -11.41 -26.14
N SER A 484 -16.00 -11.30 -26.80
CA SER A 484 -15.86 -10.47 -27.99
C SER A 484 -14.94 -11.11 -29.03
N THR A 485 -14.96 -10.58 -30.26
CA THR A 485 -14.07 -10.99 -31.34
C THR A 485 -13.48 -9.76 -32.02
N ALA A 486 -12.25 -9.90 -32.49
CA ALA A 486 -11.53 -8.86 -33.21
C ALA A 486 -10.62 -9.46 -34.29
N THR A 487 -10.15 -8.61 -35.20
CA THR A 487 -8.99 -8.92 -36.03
C THR A 487 -7.81 -8.11 -35.55
N TYR A 488 -6.57 -8.54 -35.88
CA TYR A 488 -5.37 -7.83 -35.47
C TYR A 488 -4.27 -7.83 -36.53
N THR A 489 -3.42 -6.82 -36.44
CA THR A 489 -2.17 -6.69 -37.19
C THR A 489 -1.01 -6.55 -36.21
N VAL A 490 0.19 -6.93 -36.62
CA VAL A 490 1.42 -6.80 -35.84
C VAL A 490 2.44 -6.05 -36.65
N ASP A 491 3.03 -5.01 -36.07
CA ASP A 491 4.25 -4.37 -36.61
C ASP A 491 5.47 -5.24 -36.22
N PRO A 492 6.19 -5.81 -37.18
CA PRO A 492 7.31 -6.69 -36.85
C PRO A 492 8.55 -5.94 -36.32
N GLY A 493 8.62 -4.62 -36.49
CA GLY A 493 9.73 -3.78 -36.03
C GLY A 493 9.61 -3.38 -34.57
N THR A 494 8.39 -3.12 -34.11
CA THR A 494 8.11 -2.66 -32.75
C THR A 494 7.39 -3.72 -31.90
N GLY A 495 6.76 -4.71 -32.53
CA GLY A 495 5.89 -5.67 -31.87
C GLY A 495 4.54 -5.09 -31.46
N ARG A 496 4.21 -3.88 -31.91
CA ARG A 496 2.91 -3.27 -31.65
C ARG A 496 1.80 -4.05 -32.33
N VAL A 497 0.79 -4.44 -31.57
CA VAL A 497 -0.41 -5.12 -32.05
C VAL A 497 -1.57 -4.15 -32.01
N GLN A 498 -2.18 -3.95 -33.18
CA GLN A 498 -3.39 -3.15 -33.30
C GLN A 498 -4.59 -4.05 -33.55
N LEU A 499 -5.57 -3.98 -32.68
CA LEU A 499 -6.84 -4.68 -32.83
C LEU A 499 -7.84 -3.83 -33.61
N THR A 500 -8.69 -4.51 -34.37
CA THR A 500 -9.83 -3.90 -35.06
C THR A 500 -11.09 -4.59 -34.58
N ALA A 501 -11.87 -3.87 -33.77
CA ALA A 501 -13.15 -4.30 -33.20
C ALA A 501 -14.09 -3.10 -33.04
N SER A 502 -15.33 -3.33 -32.66
CA SER A 502 -16.21 -2.26 -32.18
C SER A 502 -15.77 -1.77 -30.80
N GLY A 503 -15.90 -0.47 -30.53
CA GLY A 503 -15.52 0.15 -29.24
C GLY A 503 -14.06 0.59 -29.21
N THR A 504 -13.45 0.47 -28.06
CA THR A 504 -12.08 0.91 -27.74
C THR A 504 -11.15 -0.29 -27.50
N PRO A 505 -10.75 -1.02 -28.56
CA PRO A 505 -9.92 -2.21 -28.40
C PRO A 505 -8.54 -1.83 -27.86
N PRO A 506 -7.94 -2.64 -26.95
CA PRO A 506 -6.63 -2.37 -26.39
C PRO A 506 -5.52 -2.46 -27.43
N ILE A 507 -4.37 -1.86 -27.11
CA ILE A 507 -3.12 -1.96 -27.88
C ILE A 507 -2.18 -2.88 -27.13
N LEU A 508 -1.48 -3.78 -27.83
CA LEU A 508 -0.49 -4.66 -27.21
C LEU A 508 0.91 -4.38 -27.75
N TYR A 509 1.92 -4.64 -26.91
CA TYR A 509 3.33 -4.65 -27.31
C TYR A 509 3.95 -6.00 -26.96
N LEU A 510 4.26 -6.78 -27.99
CA LEU A 510 4.81 -8.13 -27.86
C LEU A 510 6.20 -8.10 -27.23
N VAL A 511 6.40 -8.93 -26.23
CA VAL A 511 7.71 -9.28 -25.65
C VAL A 511 8.24 -10.54 -26.33
N SER A 512 7.38 -11.54 -26.52
CA SER A 512 7.71 -12.85 -27.09
C SER A 512 6.45 -13.54 -27.64
N ASN A 513 6.58 -14.79 -28.05
CA ASN A 513 5.43 -15.62 -28.42
C ASN A 513 4.52 -16.01 -27.23
N ALA A 514 4.86 -15.62 -26.02
CA ALA A 514 4.16 -16.02 -24.81
C ALA A 514 3.73 -14.82 -23.96
N LYS A 515 4.14 -13.61 -24.30
CA LYS A 515 3.99 -12.45 -23.41
C LYS A 515 3.85 -11.13 -24.17
N ALA A 516 2.96 -10.26 -23.72
CA ALA A 516 2.86 -8.89 -24.21
C ALA A 516 2.35 -7.95 -23.13
N PHE A 517 2.79 -6.70 -23.17
CA PHE A 517 2.14 -5.60 -22.44
C PHE A 517 0.85 -5.19 -23.14
N VAL A 518 -0.13 -4.77 -22.36
CA VAL A 518 -1.45 -4.35 -22.83
C VAL A 518 -1.76 -2.96 -22.31
N LEU A 519 -2.23 -2.09 -23.20
CA LEU A 519 -2.73 -0.76 -22.89
C LEU A 519 -4.21 -0.69 -23.25
N GLY A 520 -5.08 -0.45 -22.27
CA GLY A 520 -6.49 -0.10 -22.51
C GLY A 520 -6.58 1.26 -23.18
N THR A 521 -7.58 1.44 -24.04
CA THR A 521 -7.75 2.67 -24.84
C THR A 521 -9.04 3.43 -24.50
N ASP A 522 -9.74 2.99 -23.47
CA ASP A 522 -10.94 3.64 -22.94
C ASP A 522 -10.58 4.60 -21.77
N THR A 523 -11.61 5.19 -21.19
CA THR A 523 -11.50 6.11 -20.05
C THR A 523 -11.08 5.45 -18.74
N SER A 524 -11.06 4.12 -18.68
CA SER A 524 -10.58 3.36 -17.51
C SER A 524 -9.06 3.38 -17.37
N THR A 525 -8.36 3.78 -18.42
CA THR A 525 -6.89 3.93 -18.44
C THR A 525 -6.19 2.70 -17.87
N SER A 526 -6.57 1.53 -18.35
CA SER A 526 -6.07 0.26 -17.85
C SER A 526 -4.74 -0.13 -18.51
N SER A 527 -3.91 -0.84 -17.77
CA SER A 527 -2.69 -1.46 -18.27
C SER A 527 -2.51 -2.85 -17.67
N GLY A 528 -1.75 -3.69 -18.34
CA GLY A 528 -1.51 -5.05 -17.84
C GLY A 528 -0.71 -5.89 -18.80
N MET A 529 -0.93 -7.19 -18.73
CA MET A 529 -0.18 -8.15 -19.53
C MET A 529 -1.07 -9.26 -20.07
N ILE A 530 -0.57 -9.92 -21.12
CA ILE A 530 -1.01 -11.27 -21.47
C ILE A 530 0.15 -12.23 -21.26
N GLU A 531 -0.19 -13.45 -20.83
CA GLU A 531 0.74 -14.54 -20.65
C GLU A 531 0.14 -15.84 -21.22
N ALA A 532 0.95 -16.61 -21.98
CA ALA A 532 0.45 -17.81 -22.62
C ALA A 532 0.02 -18.86 -21.57
N GLN A 533 -1.15 -19.42 -21.77
CA GLN A 533 -1.69 -20.48 -20.92
C GLN A 533 -1.07 -21.84 -21.29
N SER A 534 -0.71 -22.62 -20.29
CA SER A 534 -0.14 -23.97 -20.48
C SER A 534 -0.77 -24.98 -19.51
N GLY A 535 -0.89 -26.24 -19.95
CA GLY A 535 -1.42 -27.33 -19.11
C GLY A 535 -2.89 -27.66 -19.31
N SER A 536 -3.55 -27.02 -20.28
CA SER A 536 -4.96 -27.34 -20.66
C SER A 536 -5.10 -28.80 -21.18
N PRO A 537 -6.24 -29.48 -20.94
CA PRO A 537 -7.42 -29.03 -20.22
C PRO A 537 -7.23 -29.02 -18.70
N PHE A 538 -7.85 -28.03 -18.05
CA PHE A 538 -7.76 -27.85 -16.60
C PHE A 538 -8.90 -28.56 -15.86
N THR A 539 -8.65 -28.82 -14.57
CA THR A 539 -9.61 -29.36 -13.60
C THR A 539 -9.25 -28.85 -12.20
N ASN A 540 -10.03 -29.18 -11.19
CA ASN A 540 -9.65 -28.87 -9.80
C ASN A 540 -8.25 -29.39 -9.43
N ALA A 541 -7.82 -30.53 -10.00
CA ALA A 541 -6.48 -31.07 -9.76
C ALA A 541 -5.34 -30.19 -10.29
N SER A 542 -5.63 -29.26 -11.20
CA SER A 542 -4.67 -28.28 -11.71
C SER A 542 -4.35 -27.19 -10.67
N LEU A 543 -5.21 -27.01 -9.66
CA LEU A 543 -4.98 -26.17 -8.50
C LEU A 543 -4.65 -27.05 -7.29
N LYS A 544 -3.41 -27.47 -7.14
CA LYS A 544 -2.95 -28.30 -6.03
C LYS A 544 -1.58 -27.86 -5.55
N GLY A 545 -1.49 -27.52 -4.27
CA GLY A 545 -0.25 -27.10 -3.62
C GLY A 545 -0.41 -25.80 -2.87
N ASN A 546 0.72 -25.20 -2.53
CA ASN A 546 0.81 -23.90 -1.87
C ASN A 546 1.24 -22.85 -2.90
N TYR A 547 0.41 -21.86 -3.09
CA TYR A 547 0.68 -20.73 -3.97
C TYR A 547 0.90 -19.49 -3.11
N LEU A 548 1.96 -18.76 -3.38
CA LEU A 548 2.30 -17.52 -2.72
C LEU A 548 2.21 -16.37 -3.71
N GLY A 549 1.70 -15.25 -3.26
CA GLY A 549 1.52 -14.12 -4.15
C GLY A 549 0.91 -12.93 -3.44
N GLY A 550 0.50 -11.94 -4.22
CA GLY A 550 -0.10 -10.73 -3.69
C GLY A 550 -0.67 -9.85 -4.78
N THR A 551 -1.26 -8.75 -4.34
CA THR A 551 -1.88 -7.78 -5.23
C THR A 551 -0.86 -7.17 -6.19
N ILE A 552 -1.28 -7.00 -7.43
CA ILE A 552 -0.72 -6.01 -8.34
C ILE A 552 -1.11 -4.64 -7.77
N PRO A 553 -0.25 -3.61 -7.85
CA PRO A 553 -0.45 -2.36 -7.12
C PRO A 553 -1.87 -1.84 -7.15
N SER A 554 -2.45 -1.62 -5.97
CA SER A 554 -3.79 -1.09 -5.76
C SER A 554 -3.74 0.03 -4.72
N PRO A 555 -4.42 1.17 -4.93
CA PRO A 555 -4.37 2.27 -3.99
C PRO A 555 -5.05 1.98 -2.64
N ASP A 556 -6.03 1.07 -2.59
CA ASP A 556 -6.92 0.94 -1.44
C ASP A 556 -6.67 -0.29 -0.57
N LEU A 557 -6.23 -1.40 -1.16
CA LEU A 557 -5.97 -2.64 -0.44
C LEU A 557 -4.84 -3.41 -1.08
N ASN A 558 -3.77 -3.62 -0.34
CA ASN A 558 -2.61 -4.40 -0.75
C ASN A 558 -2.54 -5.67 0.10
N VAL A 559 -2.37 -6.82 -0.54
CA VAL A 559 -2.42 -8.13 0.11
C VAL A 559 -1.24 -8.98 -0.34
N VAL A 560 -0.59 -9.67 0.60
CA VAL A 560 0.25 -10.84 0.32
C VAL A 560 -0.38 -12.05 0.99
N SER A 561 -0.43 -13.16 0.28
CA SER A 561 -1.15 -14.35 0.73
C SER A 561 -0.43 -15.65 0.41
N LEU A 562 -0.66 -16.63 1.27
CA LEU A 562 -0.50 -18.03 0.99
C LEU A 562 -1.87 -18.63 0.67
N VAL A 563 -2.00 -19.28 -0.48
CA VAL A 563 -3.19 -20.04 -0.89
C VAL A 563 -2.83 -21.53 -0.91
N ALA A 564 -3.42 -22.30 -0.02
CA ALA A 564 -3.29 -23.76 -0.01
C ALA A 564 -4.50 -24.38 -0.70
N ALA A 565 -4.28 -25.11 -1.80
CA ALA A 565 -5.29 -25.82 -2.56
C ALA A 565 -5.05 -27.33 -2.51
N ASP A 566 -6.11 -28.12 -2.29
CA ASP A 566 -6.02 -29.58 -2.14
C ASP A 566 -6.12 -30.37 -3.45
N GLY A 567 -6.43 -29.70 -4.56
CA GLY A 567 -6.71 -30.32 -5.85
C GLY A 567 -8.07 -30.98 -5.98
N ALA A 568 -8.88 -30.96 -4.92
CA ALA A 568 -10.25 -31.46 -4.90
C ALA A 568 -11.29 -30.31 -4.95
N GLY A 569 -10.83 -29.07 -4.95
CA GLY A 569 -11.64 -27.87 -4.98
C GLY A 569 -11.74 -27.15 -3.65
N ASN A 570 -11.03 -27.56 -2.59
CA ASN A 570 -10.97 -26.80 -1.37
C ASN A 570 -9.73 -25.89 -1.36
N VAL A 571 -9.90 -24.66 -0.89
CA VAL A 571 -8.83 -23.68 -0.78
C VAL A 571 -8.83 -23.00 0.60
N GLN A 572 -7.64 -22.70 1.09
CA GLN A 572 -7.43 -21.95 2.31
C GLN A 572 -6.47 -20.80 2.04
N PHE A 573 -6.85 -19.60 2.44
CA PHE A 573 -6.03 -18.40 2.39
C PHE A 573 -5.44 -18.10 3.76
N THR A 574 -4.21 -17.63 3.79
CA THR A 574 -3.60 -16.97 4.95
C THR A 574 -2.98 -15.67 4.43
N SER A 575 -3.54 -14.52 4.82
CA SER A 575 -3.24 -13.23 4.18
C SER A 575 -2.76 -12.20 5.19
N ASN A 576 -1.80 -11.38 4.75
CA ASN A 576 -1.46 -10.10 5.37
C ASN A 576 -1.90 -8.99 4.42
N SER A 577 -2.46 -7.92 4.94
CA SER A 577 -2.91 -6.80 4.11
C SER A 577 -2.62 -5.45 4.75
N SER A 578 -2.40 -4.46 3.89
CA SER A 578 -2.22 -3.05 4.23
C SER A 578 -3.23 -2.21 3.45
N GLY A 579 -3.95 -1.32 4.12
CA GLY A 579 -4.98 -0.51 3.48
C GLY A 579 -5.43 0.67 4.34
N SER A 580 -6.43 1.41 3.87
CA SER A 580 -6.97 2.59 4.56
C SER A 580 -7.51 2.33 5.97
N LYS A 581 -7.70 1.06 6.34
CA LYS A 581 -8.09 0.63 7.70
C LYS A 581 -6.90 0.15 8.54
N GLY A 582 -5.66 0.37 8.09
CA GLY A 582 -4.43 -0.11 8.70
C GLY A 582 -4.07 -1.54 8.29
N LEU A 583 -3.24 -2.18 9.10
CA LEU A 583 -2.69 -3.51 8.83
C LEU A 583 -3.58 -4.62 9.38
N LEU A 584 -3.77 -5.67 8.57
CA LEU A 584 -4.36 -6.92 9.00
C LEU A 584 -3.37 -8.06 8.73
N SER A 585 -3.22 -8.96 9.67
CA SER A 585 -2.25 -10.05 9.55
C SER A 585 -2.85 -11.39 9.90
N ASN A 586 -2.37 -12.45 9.23
CA ASN A 586 -2.82 -13.84 9.41
C ASN A 586 -4.34 -14.03 9.30
N VAL A 587 -5.00 -13.25 8.46
CA VAL A 587 -6.42 -13.48 8.18
C VAL A 587 -6.54 -14.83 7.47
N LYS A 588 -7.29 -15.74 8.08
CA LYS A 588 -7.54 -17.07 7.52
C LYS A 588 -8.95 -17.14 6.95
N LEU A 589 -9.05 -17.51 5.68
CA LEU A 589 -10.30 -17.74 4.98
C LEU A 589 -10.27 -19.14 4.37
N THR A 590 -11.41 -19.79 4.34
CA THR A 590 -11.59 -21.08 3.65
C THR A 590 -12.65 -20.94 2.60
N GLY A 591 -12.52 -21.68 1.51
CA GLY A 591 -13.49 -21.65 0.42
C GLY A 591 -13.45 -22.90 -0.44
N THR A 592 -14.35 -22.93 -1.40
CA THR A 592 -14.40 -23.97 -2.44
C THR A 592 -14.32 -23.34 -3.80
N CYS A 593 -13.64 -24.00 -4.74
CA CYS A 593 -13.56 -23.58 -6.13
C CYS A 593 -13.92 -24.72 -7.08
N SER A 594 -14.37 -24.35 -8.28
CA SER A 594 -14.60 -25.26 -9.38
C SER A 594 -13.88 -24.73 -10.61
N VAL A 595 -12.88 -25.48 -11.09
CA VAL A 595 -12.07 -25.15 -12.27
C VAL A 595 -12.68 -25.80 -13.49
N ASP A 596 -12.99 -25.04 -14.53
CA ASP A 596 -13.45 -25.55 -15.80
C ASP A 596 -12.28 -25.91 -16.75
N ALA A 597 -12.59 -26.52 -17.88
CA ALA A 597 -11.59 -26.98 -18.84
C ALA A 597 -10.73 -25.85 -19.46
N THR A 598 -11.20 -24.61 -19.39
CA THR A 598 -10.48 -23.43 -19.88
C THR A 598 -9.52 -22.85 -18.84
N GLY A 599 -9.58 -23.35 -17.59
CA GLY A 599 -8.79 -22.85 -16.47
C GLY A 599 -9.45 -21.71 -15.68
N ARG A 600 -10.65 -21.31 -16.04
CA ARG A 600 -11.45 -20.39 -15.24
C ARG A 600 -12.01 -21.11 -14.02
N ALA A 601 -11.85 -20.53 -12.85
CA ALA A 601 -12.39 -21.05 -11.61
C ALA A 601 -13.20 -20.00 -10.88
N VAL A 602 -14.35 -20.38 -10.35
CA VAL A 602 -15.14 -19.54 -9.45
C VAL A 602 -14.91 -20.01 -8.03
N LEU A 603 -14.54 -19.07 -7.16
CA LEU A 603 -14.29 -19.28 -5.74
C LEU A 603 -15.47 -18.78 -4.92
N THR A 604 -15.95 -19.61 -4.00
CA THR A 604 -16.88 -19.22 -2.94
C THR A 604 -16.15 -19.30 -1.59
N VAL A 605 -16.09 -18.19 -0.87
CA VAL A 605 -15.47 -18.11 0.46
C VAL A 605 -16.54 -18.31 1.53
N SER A 606 -16.23 -19.10 2.54
CA SER A 606 -17.16 -19.39 3.66
C SER A 606 -17.53 -18.11 4.41
N GLY A 607 -18.83 -17.82 4.49
CA GLY A 607 -19.35 -16.63 5.19
C GLY A 607 -19.35 -15.34 4.34
N ASP A 608 -18.99 -15.44 3.06
CA ASP A 608 -18.97 -14.31 2.13
C ASP A 608 -19.86 -14.62 0.91
N THR A 609 -20.63 -13.64 0.46
CA THR A 609 -21.52 -13.75 -0.71
C THR A 609 -20.87 -13.22 -1.98
N THR A 610 -19.68 -12.63 -1.91
CA THR A 610 -18.99 -12.09 -3.08
C THR A 610 -18.32 -13.19 -3.90
N SER A 611 -18.53 -13.17 -5.19
CA SER A 611 -17.87 -14.08 -6.11
C SER A 611 -16.46 -13.60 -6.41
N ARG A 612 -15.51 -14.55 -6.45
CA ARG A 612 -14.13 -14.34 -6.85
C ARG A 612 -13.78 -15.27 -7.98
N VAL A 613 -12.91 -14.85 -8.88
CA VAL A 613 -12.56 -15.62 -10.07
C VAL A 613 -11.05 -15.83 -10.13
N PHE A 614 -10.64 -17.06 -10.46
CA PHE A 614 -9.27 -17.39 -10.82
C PHE A 614 -9.17 -17.74 -12.30
N TYR A 615 -7.99 -17.48 -12.87
CA TYR A 615 -7.56 -18.05 -14.13
C TYR A 615 -6.24 -18.77 -13.96
N VAL A 616 -6.21 -20.05 -14.29
CA VAL A 616 -4.99 -20.86 -14.23
C VAL A 616 -4.14 -20.55 -15.46
N VAL A 617 -2.97 -19.96 -15.24
CA VAL A 617 -1.98 -19.70 -16.30
C VAL A 617 -1.22 -20.98 -16.59
N SER A 618 -0.77 -21.65 -15.51
CA SER A 618 -0.12 -22.96 -15.54
C SER A 618 -0.39 -23.67 -14.21
N PRO A 619 -0.07 -24.96 -14.07
CA PRO A 619 -0.16 -25.63 -12.76
C PRO A 619 0.62 -24.96 -11.64
N ALA A 620 1.63 -24.13 -11.98
CA ALA A 620 2.46 -23.40 -11.02
C ALA A 620 2.06 -21.94 -10.83
N LYS A 621 1.15 -21.39 -11.67
CA LYS A 621 0.77 -19.98 -11.64
C LYS A 621 -0.73 -19.77 -11.87
N THR A 622 -1.33 -18.91 -11.09
CA THR A 622 -2.74 -18.54 -11.22
C THR A 622 -2.93 -17.03 -10.96
N GLU A 623 -3.82 -16.42 -11.73
CA GLU A 623 -4.25 -15.04 -11.54
C GLU A 623 -5.64 -15.01 -10.87
N PHE A 624 -5.85 -14.08 -9.97
CA PHE A 624 -7.04 -13.99 -9.13
C PHE A 624 -7.66 -12.60 -9.22
N LEU A 625 -8.96 -12.54 -9.49
CA LEU A 625 -9.78 -11.33 -9.48
C LEU A 625 -10.68 -11.33 -8.24
N SER A 626 -10.50 -10.36 -7.37
CA SER A 626 -11.38 -10.17 -6.21
C SER A 626 -12.65 -9.43 -6.59
N GLY A 627 -13.78 -9.90 -6.09
CA GLY A 627 -15.09 -9.28 -6.22
C GLY A 627 -15.56 -8.52 -4.96
N ASP A 628 -14.71 -8.40 -3.93
CA ASP A 628 -15.04 -7.70 -2.69
C ASP A 628 -14.57 -6.23 -2.75
N GLY A 629 -15.49 -5.32 -2.69
CA GLY A 629 -15.38 -3.86 -2.44
C GLY A 629 -14.17 -3.05 -2.92
N GLY A 630 -13.09 -3.67 -3.37
CA GLY A 630 -11.85 -3.04 -3.77
C GLY A 630 -11.40 -3.36 -5.21
N GLY A 631 -11.95 -4.40 -5.87
CA GLY A 631 -11.57 -4.82 -7.23
C GLY A 631 -10.06 -4.83 -7.48
N TYR A 632 -9.38 -5.93 -7.22
CA TYR A 632 -7.93 -6.05 -7.45
C TYR A 632 -7.57 -7.39 -8.09
N ILE A 633 -6.46 -7.42 -8.80
CA ILE A 633 -5.82 -8.67 -9.26
C ILE A 633 -4.69 -9.03 -8.31
N SER A 634 -4.52 -10.32 -8.09
CA SER A 634 -3.39 -10.91 -7.39
C SER A 634 -2.80 -12.04 -8.23
N SER A 635 -1.49 -12.04 -8.38
CA SER A 635 -0.73 -13.13 -9.01
C SER A 635 -0.21 -14.07 -7.94
N PHE A 636 -0.39 -15.38 -8.15
CA PHE A 636 0.03 -16.43 -7.23
C PHE A 636 0.88 -17.48 -7.95
N GLU A 637 2.02 -17.83 -7.35
CA GLU A 637 2.98 -18.81 -7.87
C GLU A 637 3.38 -19.83 -6.80
N GLN A 638 3.74 -21.09 -7.25
CA GLN A 638 4.19 -22.16 -6.37
C GLN A 638 5.67 -22.03 -6.01
#